data_e1ed709375b28610d1583d5771ef5fa8
#
_entry.id   e1ed709375b28610d1583d5771ef5fa8
#
_cell.length_a   1.000
_cell.length_b   1.000
_cell.length_c   1.000
_cell.angle_alpha   90.00
_cell.angle_beta   90.00
_cell.angle_gamma   90.00
#
_symmetry.space_group_name_H-M   'P 1'
#
loop_
_entity.id
_entity.type
_entity.pdbx_description
1 polymer ?
#
loop_
_entity_poly.entity_id
_entity_poly.type
_entity_poly.pdbx_seq_one_letter_code
_entity_poly.pdbx_strand_id
1 'polypeptide(L)'
;MKRSSILGLILGTLFVVVVTACTLSIPPEGEARETTPLKTDWKFQFGNTDEDVVTLAFDDSAWETVAVPHSWNRVGYYKNDLLEHLHTKENVNAEQGVGWYRLTFNAPETTEGERVWLEFDAVSRTAEVWLNGNYVGEHRSGFARFRFDVTELIESGKSNLLVVKADNTLPEAGSSTQDVLPIAGDFFVHGGIYRPVRIVVTKPVHIDMRDFGGPGVYATSQIGEDSVKIDISSRLSNATAITQEVRLVSSLIDDKGQRVAYSEQAVSLAAGQTTEVEDVLDVQDPVLWQGIENPYIYTLRTEVRDADSGLLDRLDQDYGIREVAFDAERGFILNGEPYRLHGVSYHQDREGKGWAVSREDIAEDVAIMKEMGANTVRLAHYPHGQPVHEIANRKGLVLWDEIPLVSSWSYAPENKEANQELSENAKLQLREMIHQNFNHPSVIVWGIANEVDFGAILPAFLSAKRSDAALLEPLLKELAAIVNEEDSSRLSTLAHCCEERKGLANAEFPTTGHLTEVVGANLYFGWYYGEAQDIGPHLDHLRTVRPEQPLSVSEYGAGGGISQHTDNPLGGPVDATGVAQPEEYMSYVHEKNWVEISSRPYLWASWVWNSFDFATKVRVEGDAVDINTKGLVTYDRKIKKDSYYFYKANWSDEPTVHITGRRYKERAYPVTDVRVYSNAPETELWLNGESLGKKSDCEQQICVWTEVSLSDGENQLRAEGVFAEGRESDTVQWHLKAGLTNAYHIDAGALLAASSVAADYGSDDFFSGGEARTVDQPGGWGKPPVLADIANSEDRELLATYREGEFEYRLPVSNGEYQVVLTLMEPDTTLQDRQFDVMANGSHLLKDFSILQQAGEPRKAIKKTFRVTVTDGELELIFSADQGGAVVSAIDVVKAEARAN
;
A
#
# COMPACT_ATOMS: atom_id res chain seq x y z
N MET A 1 65.25 -60.15 -10.79
CA MET A 1 64.90 -61.37 -10.09
C MET A 1 63.38 -61.38 -9.92
N LYS A 2 62.68 -62.06 -10.80
CA LYS A 2 62.06 -63.37 -10.69
C LYS A 2 61.31 -63.52 -9.35
N ARG A 3 59.98 -63.66 -9.24
CA ARG A 3 59.05 -64.74 -9.72
C ARG A 3 57.60 -64.16 -9.45
N SER A 4 56.61 -64.11 -10.36
CA SER A 4 55.72 -65.23 -10.81
C SER A 4 54.96 -65.97 -9.72
N SER A 5 53.56 -65.79 -9.75
CA SER A 5 52.63 -66.91 -9.95
C SER A 5 51.20 -66.43 -9.53
N ILE A 6 50.26 -66.41 -10.42
CA ILE A 6 49.18 -67.32 -10.83
C ILE A 6 47.94 -67.26 -9.95
N LEU A 7 46.91 -66.73 -10.58
CA LEU A 7 45.60 -67.23 -11.03
C LEU A 7 44.57 -67.61 -9.96
N GLY A 8 43.40 -66.93 -10.03
CA GLY A 8 42.16 -67.37 -9.42
C GLY A 8 41.01 -66.55 -9.99
N LEU A 9 40.47 -67.03 -11.11
CA LEU A 9 39.28 -66.48 -11.78
C LEU A 9 38.02 -66.87 -11.02
N ILE A 10 37.25 -65.86 -10.48
CA ILE A 10 35.87 -66.08 -10.06
C ILE A 10 35.02 -65.10 -10.88
N LEU A 11 34.28 -65.60 -11.90
CA LEU A 11 33.22 -64.91 -12.60
C LEU A 11 32.03 -64.71 -11.65
N GLY A 12 31.85 -63.49 -11.15
CA GLY A 12 30.59 -63.03 -10.55
C GLY A 12 29.83 -62.22 -11.61
N THR A 13 28.79 -62.76 -12.18
CA THR A 13 27.86 -62.05 -13.11
C THR A 13 27.05 -61.03 -12.30
N LEU A 14 27.43 -59.74 -12.37
CA LEU A 14 26.66 -58.66 -11.87
C LEU A 14 25.56 -58.36 -12.90
N PHE A 15 24.32 -58.69 -12.60
CA PHE A 15 23.14 -58.16 -13.32
C PHE A 15 22.97 -56.67 -12.93
N VAL A 16 23.46 -55.79 -13.81
CA VAL A 16 23.07 -54.36 -13.74
C VAL A 16 21.69 -54.24 -14.40
N VAL A 17 20.68 -54.12 -13.55
CA VAL A 17 19.35 -53.66 -14.04
C VAL A 17 19.48 -52.18 -14.34
N VAL A 18 19.72 -51.85 -15.60
CA VAL A 18 19.57 -50.46 -16.07
C VAL A 18 18.05 -50.21 -16.17
N VAL A 19 17.52 -49.57 -15.12
CA VAL A 19 16.21 -48.91 -15.22
C VAL A 19 16.43 -47.70 -16.12
N THR A 20 16.14 -47.87 -17.41
CA THR A 20 16.05 -46.75 -18.37
C THR A 20 14.80 -45.97 -18.00
N ALA A 21 14.94 -44.91 -17.21
CA ALA A 21 13.93 -43.89 -17.10
C ALA A 21 13.76 -43.30 -18.53
N CYS A 22 12.69 -43.68 -19.22
CA CYS A 22 12.28 -43.01 -20.45
C CYS A 22 11.85 -41.57 -20.06
N THR A 23 12.76 -40.62 -20.12
CA THR A 23 12.41 -39.22 -20.21
C THR A 23 11.72 -38.98 -21.56
N LEU A 24 10.40 -39.02 -21.55
CA LEU A 24 9.60 -38.61 -22.72
C LEU A 24 9.71 -37.09 -22.85
N SER A 25 10.58 -36.63 -23.76
CA SER A 25 10.56 -35.25 -24.19
C SER A 25 9.21 -34.97 -24.87
N ILE A 26 8.48 -33.98 -24.39
CA ILE A 26 7.21 -33.53 -24.94
C ILE A 26 7.53 -32.86 -26.31
N PRO A 27 6.98 -33.30 -27.42
CA PRO A 27 7.17 -32.61 -28.68
C PRO A 27 6.55 -31.21 -28.63
N PRO A 28 7.06 -30.18 -29.31
CA PRO A 28 6.39 -28.90 -29.47
C PRO A 28 5.16 -29.09 -30.35
N GLU A 29 4.01 -29.28 -29.74
CA GLU A 29 2.71 -29.25 -30.42
C GLU A 29 2.24 -27.81 -30.60
N GLY A 30 1.51 -27.51 -31.70
CA GLY A 30 0.99 -26.16 -31.98
C GLY A 30 0.12 -25.59 -30.87
N GLU A 31 -0.06 -24.30 -30.87
CA GLU A 31 -0.95 -23.61 -29.93
C GLU A 31 -2.39 -24.10 -30.12
N ALA A 32 -3.03 -24.53 -29.03
CA ALA A 32 -4.41 -25.02 -29.06
C ALA A 32 -5.43 -23.89 -29.08
N ARG A 33 -5.03 -22.70 -28.60
CA ARG A 33 -5.81 -21.47 -28.64
C ARG A 33 -5.07 -20.41 -29.44
N GLU A 34 -5.78 -19.70 -30.33
CA GLU A 34 -5.23 -18.51 -30.97
C GLU A 34 -5.64 -17.27 -30.17
N THR A 35 -4.68 -16.42 -29.83
CA THR A 35 -4.94 -15.20 -29.08
C THR A 35 -4.45 -13.98 -29.84
N THR A 36 -5.36 -13.06 -30.18
CA THR A 36 -5.08 -11.82 -30.90
C THR A 36 -5.29 -10.63 -29.96
N PRO A 37 -4.22 -9.92 -29.55
CA PRO A 37 -4.36 -8.74 -28.68
C PRO A 37 -4.91 -7.54 -29.46
N LEU A 38 -5.80 -6.77 -28.83
CA LEU A 38 -6.39 -5.54 -29.36
C LEU A 38 -5.80 -4.32 -28.62
N LYS A 39 -4.60 -3.89 -29.02
CA LYS A 39 -3.80 -2.91 -28.26
C LYS A 39 -3.84 -1.48 -28.80
N THR A 40 -3.84 -1.29 -30.11
CA THR A 40 -3.62 -0.01 -30.77
C THR A 40 -4.81 0.45 -31.60
N ASP A 41 -4.78 1.70 -32.02
CA ASP A 41 -5.73 2.30 -32.95
C ASP A 41 -7.17 2.46 -32.42
N TRP A 42 -7.33 2.40 -31.09
CA TRP A 42 -8.61 2.72 -30.48
C TRP A 42 -8.93 4.21 -30.60
N LYS A 43 -10.15 4.52 -31.02
CA LYS A 43 -10.72 5.86 -30.94
C LYS A 43 -11.39 6.04 -29.59
N PHE A 44 -11.09 7.13 -28.92
CA PHE A 44 -11.59 7.44 -27.58
C PHE A 44 -12.26 8.81 -27.52
N GLN A 45 -13.39 8.88 -26.83
CA GLN A 45 -14.11 10.12 -26.51
C GLN A 45 -14.67 10.04 -25.11
N PHE A 46 -14.36 11.07 -24.28
CA PHE A 46 -14.98 11.22 -22.97
C PHE A 46 -16.28 12.03 -23.08
N GLY A 47 -17.28 11.64 -22.29
CA GLY A 47 -18.59 12.31 -22.20
C GLY A 47 -19.68 11.63 -23.03
N ASN A 48 -20.80 12.32 -23.14
CA ASN A 48 -21.96 11.84 -23.89
C ASN A 48 -21.70 11.86 -25.40
N THR A 49 -22.29 10.91 -26.10
CA THR A 49 -22.27 10.83 -27.55
C THR A 49 -23.68 10.43 -28.09
N ASP A 50 -23.88 10.51 -29.39
CA ASP A 50 -25.13 10.13 -30.04
C ASP A 50 -25.36 8.59 -29.99
N GLU A 51 -26.60 8.15 -30.05
CA GLU A 51 -26.99 6.72 -29.98
C GLU A 51 -26.42 5.89 -31.14
N ASP A 52 -26.10 6.51 -32.27
CA ASP A 52 -25.55 5.85 -33.45
C ASP A 52 -24.05 5.54 -33.33
N VAL A 53 -23.38 5.92 -32.24
CA VAL A 53 -21.97 5.62 -31.90
C VAL A 53 -21.62 4.14 -32.06
N VAL A 54 -22.57 3.24 -31.89
CA VAL A 54 -22.39 1.79 -32.02
C VAL A 54 -22.39 1.31 -33.48
N THR A 55 -22.69 2.18 -34.44
CA THR A 55 -22.82 1.84 -35.86
C THR A 55 -21.55 2.07 -36.66
N LEU A 56 -21.40 1.35 -37.79
CA LEU A 56 -20.26 1.53 -38.72
C LEU A 56 -20.29 2.91 -39.43
N ALA A 57 -21.44 3.56 -39.49
CA ALA A 57 -21.63 4.82 -40.20
C ALA A 57 -21.23 6.05 -39.36
N PHE A 58 -21.01 5.88 -38.06
CA PHE A 58 -20.62 6.96 -37.17
C PHE A 58 -19.23 7.48 -37.50
N ASP A 59 -19.05 8.79 -37.58
CA ASP A 59 -17.78 9.44 -37.88
C ASP A 59 -16.99 9.70 -36.57
N ASP A 60 -15.99 8.87 -36.28
CA ASP A 60 -15.08 9.00 -35.15
C ASP A 60 -13.73 9.63 -35.53
N SER A 61 -13.62 10.27 -36.68
CA SER A 61 -12.37 10.85 -37.18
C SER A 61 -11.80 11.96 -36.28
N ALA A 62 -12.67 12.64 -35.54
CA ALA A 62 -12.28 13.68 -34.58
C ALA A 62 -11.89 13.14 -33.18
N TRP A 63 -12.09 11.85 -32.94
CA TRP A 63 -11.78 11.25 -31.64
C TRP A 63 -10.29 11.06 -31.44
N GLU A 64 -9.85 11.11 -30.18
CA GLU A 64 -8.46 10.80 -29.83
C GLU A 64 -8.11 9.37 -30.19
N THR A 65 -6.88 9.15 -30.66
CA THR A 65 -6.36 7.79 -30.89
C THR A 65 -5.51 7.37 -29.70
N VAL A 66 -5.93 6.29 -29.05
CA VAL A 66 -5.27 5.77 -27.83
C VAL A 66 -4.84 4.31 -27.99
N ALA A 67 -3.91 3.89 -27.15
CA ALA A 67 -3.59 2.48 -26.98
C ALA A 67 -4.27 1.96 -25.69
N VAL A 68 -4.64 0.68 -25.68
CA VAL A 68 -5.18 -0.02 -24.49
C VAL A 68 -4.08 -0.95 -23.97
N PRO A 69 -3.79 -0.94 -22.67
CA PRO A 69 -4.50 -0.30 -21.52
C PRO A 69 -4.51 1.23 -21.56
N HIS A 70 -5.66 1.81 -21.22
CA HIS A 70 -5.88 3.25 -21.20
C HIS A 70 -6.76 3.68 -20.01
N SER A 71 -6.36 4.77 -19.35
CA SER A 71 -7.17 5.52 -18.39
C SER A 71 -7.16 6.98 -18.78
N TRP A 72 -8.31 7.65 -18.75
CA TRP A 72 -8.38 9.10 -18.99
C TRP A 72 -8.06 9.93 -17.77
N ASN A 73 -7.99 9.30 -16.59
CA ASN A 73 -7.74 10.02 -15.34
C ASN A 73 -6.24 10.20 -15.08
N ARG A 74 -5.89 11.37 -14.58
CA ARG A 74 -4.58 11.78 -14.07
C ARG A 74 -4.83 12.55 -12.79
N VAL A 75 -4.69 11.92 -11.63
CA VAL A 75 -5.14 12.46 -10.34
C VAL A 75 -3.97 12.76 -9.44
N GLY A 76 -4.05 13.91 -8.77
CA GLY A 76 -3.09 14.32 -7.75
C GLY A 76 -1.83 15.00 -8.29
N TYR A 77 -1.21 15.83 -7.45
CA TYR A 77 0.08 16.47 -7.71
C TYR A 77 0.75 16.91 -6.41
N TYR A 78 2.08 17.04 -6.42
CA TYR A 78 2.83 17.64 -5.32
C TYR A 78 2.93 19.17 -5.52
N LYS A 79 2.89 19.94 -4.42
CA LYS A 79 2.82 21.42 -4.45
C LYS A 79 4.15 22.10 -4.74
N ASN A 80 5.26 21.37 -4.69
CA ASN A 80 6.60 21.93 -4.79
C ASN A 80 7.38 21.41 -6.00
N ASP A 81 8.39 22.19 -6.40
CA ASP A 81 9.22 21.94 -7.58
C ASP A 81 10.32 20.88 -7.36
N LEU A 82 10.34 20.18 -6.20
CA LEU A 82 11.31 19.12 -5.93
C LEU A 82 11.16 17.93 -6.90
N LEU A 83 10.00 17.86 -7.55
CA LEU A 83 9.66 16.83 -8.52
C LEU A 83 9.48 17.50 -9.90
N GLU A 84 10.56 18.04 -10.47
CA GLU A 84 10.59 18.85 -11.70
C GLU A 84 9.93 18.24 -12.96
N HIS A 85 9.42 17.00 -12.90
CA HIS A 85 9.05 16.24 -14.11
C HIS A 85 7.59 15.83 -14.15
N LEU A 86 6.80 16.15 -13.10
CA LEU A 86 5.58 15.43 -12.82
C LEU A 86 4.37 16.33 -12.93
N HIS A 87 3.23 15.79 -12.64
CA HIS A 87 1.95 16.46 -12.79
C HIS A 87 1.99 17.89 -12.27
N THR A 88 2.05 18.81 -13.19
CA THR A 88 1.61 20.15 -12.88
C THR A 88 0.10 20.12 -12.72
N LYS A 89 -0.45 21.02 -11.92
CA LYS A 89 -1.89 21.21 -11.77
C LYS A 89 -2.64 21.27 -13.12
N GLU A 90 -1.96 21.66 -14.19
CA GLU A 90 -2.49 21.78 -15.57
C GLU A 90 -2.73 20.42 -16.24
N ASN A 91 -2.08 19.35 -15.80
CA ASN A 91 -2.19 18.00 -16.37
C ASN A 91 -3.16 17.09 -15.60
N VAL A 92 -3.77 17.60 -14.51
CA VAL A 92 -4.71 16.82 -13.70
C VAL A 92 -6.04 16.68 -14.42
N ASN A 93 -6.51 15.46 -14.57
CA ASN A 93 -7.86 15.13 -14.97
C ASN A 93 -8.47 14.11 -14.00
N ALA A 94 -9.32 14.60 -13.11
CA ALA A 94 -10.03 13.80 -12.13
C ALA A 94 -11.53 13.71 -12.43
N GLU A 95 -11.93 13.91 -13.69
CA GLU A 95 -13.33 13.79 -14.11
C GLU A 95 -13.75 12.33 -14.15
N GLN A 96 -14.87 12.03 -13.50
CA GLN A 96 -15.53 10.72 -13.51
C GLN A 96 -16.78 10.81 -14.39
N GLY A 97 -17.02 9.76 -15.17
CA GLY A 97 -18.11 9.75 -16.14
C GLY A 97 -17.96 8.65 -17.18
N VAL A 98 -18.58 8.85 -18.33
CA VAL A 98 -18.62 7.89 -19.44
C VAL A 98 -17.48 8.13 -20.40
N GLY A 99 -16.74 7.06 -20.75
CA GLY A 99 -15.76 7.06 -21.84
C GLY A 99 -16.14 6.04 -22.91
N TRP A 100 -16.15 6.47 -24.16
CA TRP A 100 -16.46 5.63 -25.32
C TRP A 100 -15.20 5.26 -26.06
N TYR A 101 -15.08 3.98 -26.38
CA TYR A 101 -13.99 3.39 -27.16
C TYR A 101 -14.52 2.72 -28.41
N ARG A 102 -13.88 2.96 -29.54
CA ARG A 102 -14.20 2.31 -30.81
C ARG A 102 -12.93 1.74 -31.45
N LEU A 103 -12.99 0.52 -31.93
CA LEU A 103 -11.88 -0.13 -32.63
C LEU A 103 -12.39 -0.85 -33.88
N THR A 104 -11.85 -0.49 -35.03
CA THR A 104 -11.99 -1.30 -36.24
C THR A 104 -10.80 -2.25 -36.33
N PHE A 105 -11.05 -3.55 -36.36
CA PHE A 105 -10.01 -4.57 -36.36
C PHE A 105 -10.33 -5.71 -37.36
N ASN A 106 -9.30 -6.40 -37.85
CA ASN A 106 -9.51 -7.61 -38.63
C ASN A 106 -9.58 -8.81 -37.69
N ALA A 107 -10.69 -9.54 -37.75
CA ALA A 107 -10.84 -10.76 -36.98
C ALA A 107 -9.93 -11.88 -37.52
N PRO A 108 -9.47 -12.81 -36.66
CA PRO A 108 -8.79 -14.02 -37.12
C PRO A 108 -9.70 -14.84 -38.04
N GLU A 109 -9.09 -15.62 -38.94
CA GLU A 109 -9.83 -16.61 -39.73
C GLU A 109 -10.20 -17.79 -38.81
N THR A 110 -11.46 -18.20 -38.85
CA THR A 110 -11.95 -19.33 -38.06
C THR A 110 -12.46 -20.42 -38.94
N THR A 111 -12.36 -21.66 -38.48
CA THR A 111 -12.94 -22.85 -39.13
C THR A 111 -14.31 -23.16 -38.51
N GLU A 112 -15.08 -24.00 -39.25
CA GLU A 112 -16.43 -24.39 -38.84
C GLU A 112 -16.43 -25.03 -37.42
N GLY A 113 -17.25 -24.47 -36.52
CA GLY A 113 -17.44 -24.95 -35.15
C GLY A 113 -16.52 -24.33 -34.13
N GLU A 114 -15.44 -23.64 -34.51
CA GLU A 114 -14.62 -22.88 -33.56
C GLU A 114 -15.41 -21.79 -32.86
N ARG A 115 -15.04 -21.51 -31.60
CA ARG A 115 -15.68 -20.47 -30.80
C ARG A 115 -14.77 -19.25 -30.70
N VAL A 116 -15.34 -18.06 -30.74
CA VAL A 116 -14.62 -16.79 -30.62
C VAL A 116 -15.06 -16.05 -29.38
N TRP A 117 -14.09 -15.77 -28.55
CA TRP A 117 -14.27 -15.08 -27.26
C TRP A 117 -13.65 -13.68 -27.32
N LEU A 118 -14.42 -12.68 -26.92
CA LEU A 118 -13.91 -11.36 -26.63
C LEU A 118 -13.60 -11.30 -25.13
N GLU A 119 -12.33 -11.13 -24.79
CA GLU A 119 -11.84 -11.16 -23.42
C GLU A 119 -11.30 -9.79 -23.01
N PHE A 120 -11.74 -9.30 -21.86
CA PHE A 120 -11.25 -8.12 -21.19
C PHE A 120 -10.66 -8.52 -19.84
N ASP A 121 -9.44 -8.05 -19.52
CA ASP A 121 -8.86 -8.30 -18.18
C ASP A 121 -9.44 -7.37 -17.11
N ALA A 122 -9.92 -6.18 -17.44
CA ALA A 122 -10.85 -5.34 -16.68
C ALA A 122 -11.22 -4.07 -17.44
N VAL A 123 -12.39 -3.52 -17.12
CA VAL A 123 -12.87 -2.19 -17.54
C VAL A 123 -13.50 -1.51 -16.32
N SER A 124 -13.12 -0.28 -16.01
CA SER A 124 -13.57 0.37 -14.80
C SER A 124 -14.65 1.43 -15.09
N ARG A 125 -15.75 1.41 -14.36
CA ARG A 125 -16.24 0.51 -13.27
C ARG A 125 -17.25 -0.48 -13.84
N THR A 126 -17.95 -0.05 -14.90
CA THR A 126 -18.86 -0.86 -15.68
C THR A 126 -18.50 -0.82 -17.15
N ALA A 127 -18.84 -1.88 -17.87
CA ALA A 127 -18.63 -1.98 -19.30
C ALA A 127 -19.92 -2.39 -20.02
N GLU A 128 -20.29 -1.71 -21.09
CA GLU A 128 -21.25 -2.18 -22.06
C GLU A 128 -20.52 -2.36 -23.41
N VAL A 129 -20.80 -3.46 -24.12
CA VAL A 129 -20.03 -3.86 -25.30
C VAL A 129 -20.95 -4.13 -26.50
N TRP A 130 -20.54 -3.65 -27.68
CA TRP A 130 -21.19 -3.90 -28.96
C TRP A 130 -20.18 -4.41 -29.98
N LEU A 131 -20.61 -5.35 -30.82
CA LEU A 131 -19.83 -5.84 -31.96
C LEU A 131 -20.67 -5.71 -33.24
N ASN A 132 -20.14 -5.00 -34.26
CA ASN A 132 -20.81 -4.76 -35.52
C ASN A 132 -22.24 -4.15 -35.37
N GLY A 133 -22.42 -3.25 -34.39
CA GLY A 133 -23.70 -2.63 -34.06
C GLY A 133 -24.63 -3.50 -33.21
N ASN A 134 -24.30 -4.72 -32.92
CA ASN A 134 -25.11 -5.60 -32.06
C ASN A 134 -24.62 -5.54 -30.62
N TYR A 135 -25.57 -5.41 -29.68
CA TYR A 135 -25.25 -5.47 -28.25
C TYR A 135 -24.76 -6.86 -27.86
N VAL A 136 -23.59 -6.93 -27.25
CA VAL A 136 -22.97 -8.18 -26.80
C VAL A 136 -23.33 -8.50 -25.36
N GLY A 137 -23.25 -7.48 -24.48
CA GLY A 137 -23.50 -7.65 -23.07
C GLY A 137 -22.90 -6.52 -22.22
N GLU A 138 -23.08 -6.64 -20.90
CA GLU A 138 -22.53 -5.75 -19.89
C GLU A 138 -21.74 -6.54 -18.83
N HIS A 139 -20.80 -5.84 -18.16
CA HIS A 139 -20.10 -6.34 -16.99
C HIS A 139 -20.04 -5.25 -15.93
N ARG A 140 -20.43 -5.58 -14.70
CA ARG A 140 -20.56 -4.65 -13.58
C ARG A 140 -19.62 -5.01 -12.44
N SER A 141 -18.32 -5.11 -12.78
CA SER A 141 -17.23 -5.35 -11.84
C SER A 141 -15.97 -4.70 -12.43
N GLY A 142 -15.46 -3.68 -11.76
CA GLY A 142 -14.36 -2.86 -12.29
C GLY A 142 -13.00 -3.53 -12.30
N PHE A 143 -12.82 -4.73 -11.75
CA PHE A 143 -11.50 -5.28 -11.41
C PHE A 143 -11.22 -6.69 -11.95
N ALA A 144 -12.26 -7.40 -12.38
CA ALA A 144 -12.17 -8.79 -12.79
C ALA A 144 -12.12 -8.94 -14.31
N ARG A 145 -11.53 -10.07 -14.76
CA ARG A 145 -11.62 -10.52 -16.14
C ARG A 145 -13.03 -10.97 -16.46
N PHE A 146 -13.50 -10.63 -17.65
CA PHE A 146 -14.76 -11.12 -18.20
C PHE A 146 -14.64 -11.47 -19.67
N ARG A 147 -15.55 -12.34 -20.14
CA ARG A 147 -15.54 -12.85 -21.50
C ARG A 147 -16.93 -12.90 -22.08
N PHE A 148 -17.03 -12.57 -23.37
CA PHE A 148 -18.24 -12.74 -24.15
C PHE A 148 -17.99 -13.71 -25.31
N ASP A 149 -18.92 -14.65 -25.52
CA ASP A 149 -18.95 -15.46 -26.71
C ASP A 149 -19.51 -14.63 -27.85
N VAL A 150 -18.68 -14.30 -28.83
CA VAL A 150 -19.04 -13.44 -29.98
C VAL A 150 -19.07 -14.21 -31.29
N THR A 151 -19.05 -15.55 -31.24
CA THR A 151 -18.96 -16.44 -32.39
C THR A 151 -19.99 -16.12 -33.48
N GLU A 152 -21.24 -15.84 -33.10
CA GLU A 152 -22.32 -15.54 -34.01
C GLU A 152 -22.36 -14.09 -34.53
N LEU A 153 -21.58 -13.20 -33.93
CA LEU A 153 -21.58 -11.77 -34.20
C LEU A 153 -20.36 -11.30 -34.97
N ILE A 154 -19.24 -12.04 -34.87
CA ILE A 154 -17.98 -11.71 -35.53
C ILE A 154 -17.94 -12.16 -36.98
N GLU A 155 -17.43 -11.30 -37.84
CA GLU A 155 -17.18 -11.65 -39.24
C GLU A 155 -15.75 -12.19 -39.42
N SER A 156 -15.59 -13.52 -39.47
CA SER A 156 -14.30 -14.20 -39.58
C SER A 156 -13.48 -13.72 -40.77
N GLY A 157 -12.19 -13.44 -40.56
CA GLY A 157 -11.26 -12.98 -41.60
C GLY A 157 -11.57 -11.59 -42.17
N LYS A 158 -12.53 -10.87 -41.64
CA LYS A 158 -12.95 -9.54 -42.10
C LYS A 158 -12.76 -8.45 -41.09
N SER A 159 -13.03 -7.20 -41.52
CA SER A 159 -13.04 -6.03 -40.69
C SER A 159 -14.30 -6.00 -39.82
N ASN A 160 -14.14 -5.86 -38.53
CA ASN A 160 -15.18 -5.76 -37.52
C ASN A 160 -15.06 -4.45 -36.72
N LEU A 161 -16.18 -3.96 -36.20
CA LEU A 161 -16.21 -2.80 -35.30
C LEU A 161 -16.56 -3.25 -33.88
N LEU A 162 -15.65 -3.02 -32.94
CA LEU A 162 -15.86 -3.19 -31.50
C LEU A 162 -16.10 -1.82 -30.87
N VAL A 163 -17.20 -1.69 -30.12
CA VAL A 163 -17.51 -0.48 -29.33
C VAL A 163 -17.65 -0.85 -27.87
N VAL A 164 -16.99 -0.08 -26.99
CA VAL A 164 -17.03 -0.26 -25.55
C VAL A 164 -17.36 1.07 -24.88
N LYS A 165 -18.40 1.06 -24.04
CA LYS A 165 -18.71 2.13 -23.13
C LYS A 165 -18.18 1.75 -21.75
N ALA A 166 -17.20 2.51 -21.26
CA ALA A 166 -16.67 2.40 -19.91
C ALA A 166 -17.24 3.55 -19.05
N ASP A 167 -17.69 3.24 -17.84
CA ASP A 167 -18.30 4.25 -16.97
C ASP A 167 -17.77 4.15 -15.54
N ASN A 168 -17.12 5.23 -15.03
CA ASN A 168 -16.67 5.35 -13.64
C ASN A 168 -17.39 6.48 -12.90
N THR A 169 -18.58 6.86 -13.34
CA THR A 169 -19.44 7.82 -12.66
C THR A 169 -19.57 7.46 -11.17
N LEU A 170 -19.61 8.48 -10.31
CA LEU A 170 -19.87 8.25 -8.89
C LEU A 170 -21.22 7.52 -8.69
N PRO A 171 -21.30 6.57 -7.76
CA PRO A 171 -22.54 5.88 -7.46
C PRO A 171 -23.62 6.85 -6.99
N GLU A 172 -24.70 6.91 -7.76
CA GLU A 172 -25.90 7.71 -7.46
C GLU A 172 -27.15 7.03 -8.01
N ALA A 173 -28.30 7.42 -7.53
CA ALA A 173 -29.57 6.83 -7.97
C ALA A 173 -29.75 6.94 -9.48
N GLY A 174 -29.93 5.83 -10.16
CA GLY A 174 -30.15 5.72 -11.61
C GLY A 174 -28.87 5.75 -12.45
N SER A 175 -27.66 5.82 -11.86
CA SER A 175 -26.42 5.66 -12.61
C SER A 175 -26.15 4.18 -12.92
N SER A 176 -25.33 3.89 -13.95
CA SER A 176 -24.87 2.54 -14.28
C SER A 176 -24.01 1.93 -13.16
N THR A 177 -23.39 2.77 -12.35
CA THR A 177 -22.51 2.42 -11.23
C THR A 177 -23.25 2.33 -9.90
N GLN A 178 -24.54 2.64 -9.89
CA GLN A 178 -25.39 2.41 -8.71
C GLN A 178 -25.22 0.96 -8.26
N ASP A 179 -25.01 0.73 -6.97
CA ASP A 179 -24.87 -0.61 -6.40
C ASP A 179 -23.71 -1.46 -6.96
N VAL A 180 -22.69 -0.83 -7.58
CA VAL A 180 -21.45 -1.47 -8.02
C VAL A 180 -20.30 -1.08 -7.09
N LEU A 181 -19.68 -2.05 -6.44
CA LEU A 181 -18.53 -1.81 -5.56
C LEU A 181 -17.29 -1.31 -6.33
N PRO A 182 -16.47 -0.44 -5.70
CA PRO A 182 -16.61 0.19 -4.40
C PRO A 182 -17.62 1.34 -4.44
N ILE A 183 -18.43 1.49 -3.41
CA ILE A 183 -19.31 2.67 -3.28
C ILE A 183 -18.48 3.90 -2.93
N ALA A 184 -17.52 3.75 -2.03
CA ALA A 184 -16.51 4.74 -1.66
C ALA A 184 -15.21 4.09 -1.25
N GLY A 185 -14.21 4.95 -1.03
CA GLY A 185 -12.91 4.60 -0.45
C GLY A 185 -12.02 5.84 -0.40
N ASP A 186 -10.94 5.76 0.36
CA ASP A 186 -9.88 6.76 0.37
C ASP A 186 -8.88 6.50 -0.77
N PHE A 187 -9.39 6.30 -1.96
CA PHE A 187 -8.62 6.13 -3.20
C PHE A 187 -9.46 6.57 -4.39
N PHE A 188 -8.80 6.88 -5.50
CA PHE A 188 -9.50 7.30 -6.72
C PHE A 188 -9.85 6.09 -7.60
N VAL A 189 -11.10 6.00 -8.05
CA VAL A 189 -11.55 4.99 -9.01
C VAL A 189 -11.33 5.51 -10.43
N HIS A 190 -10.21 5.08 -11.04
CA HIS A 190 -9.84 5.48 -12.39
C HIS A 190 -10.72 4.80 -13.43
N GLY A 191 -11.15 5.56 -14.45
CA GLY A 191 -11.97 5.06 -15.55
C GLY A 191 -11.14 4.59 -16.74
N GLY A 192 -11.70 3.66 -17.52
CA GLY A 192 -11.17 3.25 -18.81
C GLY A 192 -11.08 1.74 -19.03
N ILE A 193 -10.64 1.36 -20.24
CA ILE A 193 -10.16 0.02 -20.52
C ILE A 193 -8.71 -0.05 -20.02
N TYR A 194 -8.53 -0.19 -18.73
CA TYR A 194 -7.24 -0.03 -18.08
C TYR A 194 -6.40 -1.32 -17.97
N ARG A 195 -6.94 -2.44 -18.46
CA ARG A 195 -6.23 -3.73 -18.61
C ARG A 195 -6.38 -4.26 -20.03
N PRO A 196 -5.58 -5.25 -20.45
CA PRO A 196 -5.59 -5.76 -21.82
C PRO A 196 -6.95 -6.27 -22.33
N VAL A 197 -7.14 -6.14 -23.65
CA VAL A 197 -8.27 -6.73 -24.41
C VAL A 197 -7.72 -7.64 -25.51
N ARG A 198 -8.40 -8.78 -25.77
CA ARG A 198 -8.00 -9.72 -26.79
C ARG A 198 -9.17 -10.55 -27.33
N ILE A 199 -8.98 -11.05 -28.54
CA ILE A 199 -9.79 -12.12 -29.11
C ILE A 199 -9.09 -13.45 -28.81
N VAL A 200 -9.86 -14.45 -28.35
CA VAL A 200 -9.39 -15.82 -28.14
C VAL A 200 -10.24 -16.75 -28.98
N VAL A 201 -9.61 -17.60 -29.80
CA VAL A 201 -10.29 -18.65 -30.60
C VAL A 201 -10.01 -19.98 -29.95
N THR A 202 -11.08 -20.76 -29.73
CA THR A 202 -11.01 -22.13 -29.20
C THR A 202 -11.68 -23.12 -30.14
N LYS A 203 -11.29 -24.39 -30.04
CA LYS A 203 -12.02 -25.48 -30.68
C LYS A 203 -13.42 -25.61 -30.09
N PRO A 204 -14.36 -26.32 -30.78
CA PRO A 204 -15.71 -26.51 -30.23
C PRO A 204 -15.75 -27.30 -28.91
N VAL A 205 -14.75 -28.12 -28.65
CA VAL A 205 -14.53 -28.78 -27.37
C VAL A 205 -13.29 -28.14 -26.71
N HIS A 206 -13.47 -27.53 -25.54
CA HIS A 206 -12.43 -26.77 -24.89
C HIS A 206 -12.65 -26.73 -23.38
N ILE A 207 -11.63 -26.30 -22.63
CA ILE A 207 -11.75 -25.94 -21.20
C ILE A 207 -12.64 -24.70 -21.08
N ASP A 208 -13.62 -24.71 -20.20
CA ASP A 208 -14.66 -23.69 -20.11
C ASP A 208 -14.10 -22.28 -19.94
N MET A 209 -14.62 -21.34 -20.73
CA MET A 209 -14.21 -19.95 -20.78
C MET A 209 -15.12 -19.02 -19.95
N ARG A 210 -16.25 -19.51 -19.43
CA ARG A 210 -17.32 -18.69 -18.82
C ARG A 210 -17.33 -18.70 -17.31
N ASP A 211 -16.49 -19.50 -16.67
CA ASP A 211 -16.50 -19.72 -15.23
C ASP A 211 -15.93 -18.51 -14.47
N PHE A 212 -16.74 -17.49 -14.22
CA PHE A 212 -16.36 -16.23 -13.57
C PHE A 212 -15.06 -15.57 -14.11
N GLY A 213 -14.77 -15.76 -15.41
CA GLY A 213 -13.52 -15.29 -16.02
C GLY A 213 -12.28 -16.08 -15.57
N GLY A 214 -12.44 -17.14 -14.80
CA GLY A 214 -11.39 -18.03 -14.33
C GLY A 214 -10.77 -18.90 -15.41
N PRO A 215 -9.78 -19.72 -15.06
CA PRO A 215 -9.10 -20.60 -16.00
C PRO A 215 -9.90 -21.84 -16.37
N GLY A 216 -10.92 -22.22 -15.61
CA GLY A 216 -11.70 -23.44 -15.79
C GLY A 216 -10.98 -24.72 -15.33
N VAL A 217 -9.81 -24.59 -14.68
CA VAL A 217 -9.06 -25.68 -14.05
C VAL A 217 -8.55 -25.19 -12.70
N TYR A 218 -8.86 -25.93 -11.66
CA TYR A 218 -8.56 -25.60 -10.26
C TYR A 218 -7.83 -26.76 -9.61
N ALA A 219 -6.80 -26.46 -8.80
CA ALA A 219 -5.98 -27.50 -8.20
C ALA A 219 -5.63 -27.19 -6.74
N THR A 220 -5.72 -28.21 -5.89
CA THR A 220 -5.36 -28.14 -4.48
C THR A 220 -4.38 -29.26 -4.11
N SER A 221 -3.39 -28.93 -3.27
CA SER A 221 -2.38 -29.88 -2.82
C SER A 221 -2.74 -30.44 -1.44
N GLN A 222 -2.57 -31.75 -1.26
CA GLN A 222 -2.60 -32.46 0.01
C GLN A 222 -1.22 -33.04 0.28
N ILE A 223 -0.48 -32.43 1.22
CA ILE A 223 0.91 -32.81 1.54
C ILE A 223 0.88 -34.01 2.50
N GLY A 224 1.49 -35.13 2.08
CA GLY A 224 1.75 -36.31 2.92
C GLY A 224 3.21 -36.37 3.38
N GLU A 225 3.60 -37.44 4.05
CA GLU A 225 4.98 -37.61 4.58
C GLU A 225 6.04 -37.64 3.47
N ASP A 226 5.81 -38.41 2.38
CA ASP A 226 6.77 -38.63 1.30
C ASP A 226 6.23 -38.25 -0.10
N SER A 227 4.95 -37.88 -0.21
CA SER A 227 4.33 -37.56 -1.47
C SER A 227 3.23 -36.50 -1.32
N VAL A 228 2.88 -35.86 -2.43
CA VAL A 228 1.77 -34.91 -2.49
C VAL A 228 0.75 -35.41 -3.49
N LYS A 229 -0.53 -35.35 -3.08
CA LYS A 229 -1.64 -35.50 -4.01
C LYS A 229 -2.12 -34.11 -4.42
N ILE A 230 -2.33 -33.94 -5.72
CA ILE A 230 -2.92 -32.73 -6.28
C ILE A 230 -4.29 -33.10 -6.84
N ASP A 231 -5.34 -32.67 -6.16
CA ASP A 231 -6.70 -32.81 -6.62
C ASP A 231 -6.98 -31.70 -7.64
N ILE A 232 -7.50 -32.07 -8.82
CA ILE A 232 -7.71 -31.15 -9.95
C ILE A 232 -9.16 -31.26 -10.39
N SER A 233 -9.89 -30.14 -10.38
CA SER A 233 -11.21 -30.02 -11.03
C SER A 233 -11.05 -29.28 -12.36
N SER A 234 -11.56 -29.86 -13.46
CA SER A 234 -11.51 -29.31 -14.81
C SER A 234 -12.91 -29.21 -15.41
N ARG A 235 -13.29 -28.04 -15.85
CA ARG A 235 -14.58 -27.76 -16.49
C ARG A 235 -14.41 -27.82 -18.01
N LEU A 236 -15.02 -28.83 -18.66
CA LEU A 236 -14.89 -29.07 -20.10
C LEU A 236 -16.19 -28.73 -20.81
N SER A 237 -16.14 -27.87 -21.81
CA SER A 237 -17.29 -27.46 -22.64
C SER A 237 -17.30 -28.19 -23.99
N ASN A 238 -18.48 -28.71 -24.35
CA ASN A 238 -18.76 -29.26 -25.69
C ASN A 238 -19.82 -28.41 -26.42
N ALA A 239 -19.38 -27.50 -27.26
CA ALA A 239 -20.29 -26.65 -28.06
C ALA A 239 -20.85 -27.34 -29.32
N THR A 240 -20.53 -28.63 -29.57
CA THR A 240 -21.08 -29.37 -30.70
C THR A 240 -22.50 -29.89 -30.44
N ALA A 241 -23.21 -30.24 -31.49
CA ALA A 241 -24.55 -30.81 -31.41
C ALA A 241 -24.58 -32.32 -31.10
N ILE A 242 -23.44 -32.98 -30.86
CA ILE A 242 -23.32 -34.42 -30.61
C ILE A 242 -22.45 -34.66 -29.36
N THR A 243 -22.63 -35.81 -28.73
CA THR A 243 -21.73 -36.25 -27.66
C THR A 243 -20.32 -36.44 -28.22
N GLN A 244 -19.30 -35.96 -27.49
CA GLN A 244 -17.90 -36.09 -27.83
C GLN A 244 -17.18 -36.98 -26.81
N GLU A 245 -16.43 -37.96 -27.30
CA GLU A 245 -15.52 -38.77 -26.49
C GLU A 245 -14.14 -38.14 -26.56
N VAL A 246 -13.60 -37.69 -25.42
CA VAL A 246 -12.31 -37.02 -25.34
C VAL A 246 -11.44 -37.66 -24.26
N ARG A 247 -10.17 -37.28 -24.25
CA ARG A 247 -9.22 -37.59 -23.17
C ARG A 247 -8.83 -36.32 -22.50
N LEU A 248 -8.98 -36.27 -21.19
CA LEU A 248 -8.41 -35.25 -20.30
C LEU A 248 -7.03 -35.74 -19.87
N VAL A 249 -6.02 -34.90 -20.05
CA VAL A 249 -4.64 -35.19 -19.66
C VAL A 249 -4.14 -34.09 -18.73
N SER A 250 -3.82 -34.46 -17.49
CA SER A 250 -3.21 -33.56 -16.51
C SER A 250 -1.73 -33.92 -16.35
N SER A 251 -0.86 -32.93 -16.35
CA SER A 251 0.59 -33.12 -16.19
C SER A 251 1.18 -32.04 -15.29
N LEU A 252 2.03 -32.42 -14.37
CA LEU A 252 2.87 -31.49 -13.63
C LEU A 252 4.29 -31.52 -14.22
N ILE A 253 4.80 -30.35 -14.58
CA ILE A 253 6.07 -30.18 -15.28
C ILE A 253 6.99 -29.32 -14.42
N ASP A 254 8.22 -29.76 -14.19
CA ASP A 254 9.22 -29.04 -13.40
C ASP A 254 9.84 -27.85 -14.17
N ASP A 255 10.71 -27.10 -13.51
CA ASP A 255 11.45 -25.96 -14.07
C ASP A 255 12.45 -26.33 -15.19
N LYS A 256 12.73 -27.63 -15.34
CA LYS A 256 13.59 -28.17 -16.40
C LYS A 256 12.78 -28.70 -17.59
N GLY A 257 11.44 -28.59 -17.55
CA GLY A 257 10.53 -29.07 -18.57
C GLY A 257 10.30 -30.58 -18.51
N GLN A 258 10.61 -31.24 -17.38
CA GLN A 258 10.38 -32.67 -17.19
C GLN A 258 9.02 -32.90 -16.53
N ARG A 259 8.26 -33.84 -17.05
CA ARG A 259 6.97 -34.24 -16.48
C ARG A 259 7.19 -35.12 -15.25
N VAL A 260 6.84 -34.60 -14.06
CA VAL A 260 7.03 -35.25 -12.77
C VAL A 260 5.81 -36.02 -12.28
N ALA A 261 4.62 -35.65 -12.76
CA ALA A 261 3.38 -36.41 -12.53
C ALA A 261 2.48 -36.34 -13.76
N TYR A 262 1.59 -37.33 -13.88
CA TYR A 262 0.76 -37.50 -15.06
C TYR A 262 -0.49 -38.30 -14.75
N SER A 263 -1.63 -37.87 -15.30
CA SER A 263 -2.89 -38.60 -15.33
C SER A 263 -3.54 -38.47 -16.72
N GLU A 264 -4.27 -39.47 -17.13
CA GLU A 264 -5.09 -39.48 -18.37
C GLU A 264 -6.36 -40.25 -18.14
N GLN A 265 -7.50 -39.67 -18.49
CA GLN A 265 -8.80 -40.33 -18.39
C GLN A 265 -9.68 -40.01 -19.58
N ALA A 266 -10.53 -41.00 -19.95
CA ALA A 266 -11.54 -40.85 -20.97
C ALA A 266 -12.78 -40.18 -20.41
N VAL A 267 -13.31 -39.18 -21.10
CA VAL A 267 -14.46 -38.39 -20.71
C VAL A 267 -15.47 -38.32 -21.83
N SER A 268 -16.74 -38.56 -21.50
CA SER A 268 -17.86 -38.42 -22.45
C SER A 268 -18.56 -37.09 -22.19
N LEU A 269 -18.50 -36.16 -23.13
CA LEU A 269 -19.07 -34.81 -23.02
C LEU A 269 -20.38 -34.73 -23.79
N ALA A 270 -21.52 -34.56 -23.11
CA ALA A 270 -22.83 -34.42 -23.75
C ALA A 270 -22.90 -33.16 -24.64
N ALA A 271 -23.69 -33.23 -25.70
CA ALA A 271 -23.89 -32.15 -26.68
C ALA A 271 -24.36 -30.84 -25.98
N GLY A 272 -23.70 -29.72 -26.24
CA GLY A 272 -24.07 -28.40 -25.72
C GLY A 272 -23.91 -28.23 -24.20
N GLN A 273 -23.15 -29.12 -23.53
CA GLN A 273 -22.99 -29.10 -22.06
C GLN A 273 -21.56 -28.77 -21.64
N THR A 274 -21.45 -28.20 -20.44
CA THR A 274 -20.20 -28.13 -19.69
C THR A 274 -20.23 -29.21 -18.61
N THR A 275 -19.14 -29.95 -18.47
CA THR A 275 -18.99 -31.07 -17.52
C THR A 275 -17.79 -30.80 -16.64
N GLU A 276 -17.96 -30.96 -15.35
CA GLU A 276 -16.86 -30.93 -14.37
C GLU A 276 -16.24 -32.32 -14.25
N VAL A 277 -14.94 -32.41 -14.28
CA VAL A 277 -14.17 -33.64 -14.31
C VAL A 277 -13.06 -33.57 -13.25
N GLU A 278 -13.13 -34.50 -12.30
CA GLU A 278 -12.14 -34.64 -11.23
C GLU A 278 -10.97 -35.52 -11.70
N ASP A 279 -9.76 -35.11 -11.31
CA ASP A 279 -8.52 -35.85 -11.57
C ASP A 279 -7.55 -35.72 -10.40
N VAL A 280 -6.58 -36.62 -10.28
CA VAL A 280 -5.59 -36.61 -9.20
C VAL A 280 -4.19 -36.87 -9.75
N LEU A 281 -3.24 -36.04 -9.39
CA LEU A 281 -1.82 -36.30 -9.63
C LEU A 281 -1.14 -36.69 -8.31
N ASP A 282 -0.30 -37.73 -8.39
CA ASP A 282 0.55 -38.19 -7.28
C ASP A 282 2.00 -37.77 -7.58
N VAL A 283 2.55 -36.88 -6.73
CA VAL A 283 3.89 -36.31 -6.92
C VAL A 283 4.82 -36.89 -5.84
N GLN A 284 5.83 -37.61 -6.28
CA GLN A 284 6.88 -38.14 -5.41
C GLN A 284 8.02 -37.14 -5.25
N ASP A 285 8.59 -37.00 -4.04
CA ASP A 285 9.69 -36.09 -3.71
C ASP A 285 9.44 -34.65 -4.21
N PRO A 286 8.32 -33.98 -3.85
CA PRO A 286 7.95 -32.66 -4.36
C PRO A 286 8.90 -31.56 -3.86
N VAL A 287 9.17 -30.59 -4.72
CA VAL A 287 9.78 -29.31 -4.30
C VAL A 287 8.67 -28.36 -3.90
N LEU A 288 8.69 -27.90 -2.64
CA LEU A 288 7.65 -27.01 -2.12
C LEU A 288 7.95 -25.56 -2.45
N TRP A 289 6.89 -24.78 -2.64
CA TRP A 289 6.95 -23.32 -2.65
C TRP A 289 7.11 -22.82 -1.21
N GLN A 290 8.24 -22.14 -0.92
CA GLN A 290 8.63 -21.71 0.43
C GLN A 290 8.72 -20.19 0.55
N GLY A 291 7.82 -19.46 -0.08
CA GLY A 291 7.88 -18.01 -0.06
C GLY A 291 9.18 -17.49 -0.67
N ILE A 292 9.78 -16.45 -0.06
CA ILE A 292 11.01 -15.82 -0.58
C ILE A 292 12.24 -16.74 -0.51
N GLU A 293 12.22 -17.76 0.33
CA GLU A 293 13.35 -18.69 0.51
C GLU A 293 13.51 -19.65 -0.69
N ASN A 294 12.38 -20.14 -1.21
CA ASN A 294 12.36 -21.01 -2.40
C ASN A 294 11.02 -20.87 -3.16
N PRO A 295 10.89 -19.89 -4.03
CA PRO A 295 9.66 -19.66 -4.81
C PRO A 295 9.53 -20.64 -5.99
N TYR A 296 9.60 -21.95 -5.72
CA TYR A 296 9.59 -22.97 -6.76
C TYR A 296 8.22 -23.09 -7.42
N ILE A 297 8.17 -23.01 -8.76
CA ILE A 297 6.95 -23.06 -9.54
C ILE A 297 7.04 -24.21 -10.55
N TYR A 298 6.04 -25.10 -10.52
CA TYR A 298 5.74 -26.06 -11.57
C TYR A 298 4.84 -25.41 -12.62
N THR A 299 4.75 -26.04 -13.80
CA THR A 299 3.68 -25.80 -14.74
C THR A 299 2.65 -26.92 -14.61
N LEU A 300 1.43 -26.58 -14.19
CA LEU A 300 0.29 -27.46 -14.29
C LEU A 300 -0.28 -27.33 -15.71
N ARG A 301 -0.15 -28.39 -16.50
CA ARG A 301 -0.66 -28.48 -17.86
C ARG A 301 -1.89 -29.36 -17.91
N THR A 302 -2.98 -28.80 -18.44
CA THR A 302 -4.21 -29.55 -18.73
C THR A 302 -4.48 -29.54 -20.23
N GLU A 303 -4.62 -30.73 -20.81
CA GLU A 303 -4.89 -30.91 -22.24
C GLU A 303 -6.21 -31.65 -22.46
N VAL A 304 -6.98 -31.21 -23.43
CA VAL A 304 -8.15 -31.94 -23.94
C VAL A 304 -7.79 -32.47 -25.32
N ARG A 305 -7.89 -33.77 -25.49
CA ARG A 305 -7.53 -34.46 -26.71
C ARG A 305 -8.71 -35.25 -27.30
N ASP A 306 -8.82 -35.36 -28.61
CA ASP A 306 -9.83 -36.23 -29.26
C ASP A 306 -9.46 -37.71 -29.13
N ALA A 307 -10.32 -38.57 -29.63
CA ALA A 307 -10.11 -40.03 -29.62
C ALA A 307 -8.84 -40.49 -30.33
N ASP A 308 -8.39 -39.75 -31.34
CA ASP A 308 -7.18 -40.04 -32.14
C ASP A 308 -5.93 -39.34 -31.54
N SER A 309 -6.02 -38.73 -30.38
CA SER A 309 -4.96 -38.01 -29.66
C SER A 309 -4.61 -36.62 -30.24
N GLY A 310 -5.45 -36.09 -31.14
CA GLY A 310 -5.34 -34.71 -31.61
C GLY A 310 -5.62 -33.72 -30.49
N LEU A 311 -4.82 -32.67 -30.40
CA LEU A 311 -5.00 -31.63 -29.37
C LEU A 311 -6.20 -30.75 -29.71
N LEU A 312 -7.17 -30.71 -28.82
CA LEU A 312 -8.36 -29.83 -28.88
C LEU A 312 -8.16 -28.54 -28.11
N ASP A 313 -7.64 -28.63 -26.86
CA ASP A 313 -7.35 -27.47 -26.02
C ASP A 313 -6.19 -27.75 -25.07
N ARG A 314 -5.50 -26.70 -24.66
CA ARG A 314 -4.43 -26.76 -23.67
C ARG A 314 -4.39 -25.50 -22.81
N LEU A 315 -4.22 -25.69 -21.52
CA LEU A 315 -3.98 -24.64 -20.54
C LEU A 315 -2.72 -24.97 -19.74
N ASP A 316 -1.79 -24.03 -19.69
CA ASP A 316 -0.60 -24.07 -18.85
C ASP A 316 -0.74 -23.01 -17.75
N GLN A 317 -0.56 -23.39 -16.49
CA GLN A 317 -0.68 -22.51 -15.32
C GLN A 317 0.54 -22.63 -14.41
N ASP A 318 0.97 -21.55 -13.81
CA ASP A 318 1.92 -21.57 -12.71
C ASP A 318 1.30 -22.30 -11.51
N TYR A 319 2.01 -23.26 -10.92
CA TYR A 319 1.54 -24.01 -9.77
C TYR A 319 2.66 -24.21 -8.74
N GLY A 320 2.43 -23.75 -7.51
CA GLY A 320 3.34 -23.95 -6.38
C GLY A 320 2.70 -24.89 -5.35
N ILE A 321 3.38 -26.00 -5.05
CA ILE A 321 2.92 -26.94 -4.02
C ILE A 321 3.25 -26.35 -2.65
N ARG A 322 2.23 -26.12 -1.84
CA ARG A 322 2.38 -25.59 -0.48
C ARG A 322 1.17 -25.94 0.39
N GLU A 323 1.37 -25.86 1.69
CA GLU A 323 0.33 -25.88 2.71
C GLU A 323 0.43 -24.62 3.55
N VAL A 324 -0.72 -24.00 3.88
CA VAL A 324 -0.80 -22.85 4.76
C VAL A 324 -1.73 -23.12 5.93
N ALA A 325 -1.34 -22.62 7.10
CA ALA A 325 -2.16 -22.66 8.29
C ALA A 325 -2.01 -21.36 9.09
N PHE A 326 -2.97 -21.11 9.95
CA PHE A 326 -2.97 -19.96 10.85
C PHE A 326 -3.18 -20.45 12.27
N ASP A 327 -2.34 -19.98 13.16
CA ASP A 327 -2.38 -20.31 14.57
C ASP A 327 -2.40 -19.07 15.44
N ALA A 328 -3.31 -19.00 16.38
CA ALA A 328 -3.52 -17.83 17.20
C ALA A 328 -2.32 -17.51 18.14
N GLU A 329 -1.39 -18.43 18.38
CA GLU A 329 -0.19 -18.22 19.21
C GLU A 329 1.08 -18.14 18.38
N ARG A 330 1.16 -18.96 17.29
CA ARG A 330 2.36 -19.11 16.45
C ARG A 330 2.34 -18.23 15.20
N GLY A 331 1.18 -17.61 14.88
CA GLY A 331 1.02 -16.78 13.71
C GLY A 331 0.77 -17.57 12.43
N PHE A 332 1.36 -17.14 11.30
CA PHE A 332 1.25 -17.80 10.00
C PHE A 332 2.25 -18.97 9.90
N ILE A 333 1.76 -20.07 9.34
CA ILE A 333 2.53 -21.32 9.16
C ILE A 333 2.55 -21.67 7.68
N LEU A 334 3.73 -21.84 7.12
CA LEU A 334 3.96 -22.28 5.74
C LEU A 334 4.66 -23.64 5.76
N ASN A 335 4.04 -24.64 5.14
CA ASN A 335 4.57 -26.02 5.07
C ASN A 335 4.95 -26.60 6.45
N GLY A 336 4.12 -26.35 7.47
CA GLY A 336 4.30 -26.84 8.84
C GLY A 336 5.19 -26.00 9.73
N GLU A 337 5.93 -25.03 9.20
CA GLU A 337 6.86 -24.19 9.95
C GLU A 337 6.34 -22.74 10.09
N PRO A 338 6.55 -22.09 11.27
CA PRO A 338 6.22 -20.69 11.43
C PRO A 338 6.96 -19.81 10.42
N TYR A 339 6.23 -18.97 9.70
CA TYR A 339 6.78 -18.07 8.69
C TYR A 339 6.31 -16.64 8.97
N ARG A 340 7.22 -15.78 9.42
CA ARG A 340 6.86 -14.42 9.82
C ARG A 340 6.59 -13.55 8.60
N LEU A 341 5.37 -13.02 8.52
CA LEU A 341 4.95 -12.13 7.45
C LEU A 341 5.05 -10.66 7.89
N HIS A 342 5.82 -9.88 7.14
CA HIS A 342 5.91 -8.42 7.26
C HIS A 342 6.00 -7.80 5.87
N GLY A 343 5.28 -6.73 5.66
CA GLY A 343 5.23 -6.14 4.33
C GLY A 343 4.41 -4.87 4.26
N VAL A 344 3.84 -4.63 3.11
CA VAL A 344 3.17 -3.38 2.76
C VAL A 344 1.83 -3.62 2.09
N SER A 345 0.91 -2.67 2.23
CA SER A 345 -0.26 -2.58 1.37
C SER A 345 0.11 -1.91 0.05
N TYR A 346 -0.64 -2.21 -1.01
CA TYR A 346 -0.34 -1.75 -2.36
C TYR A 346 -1.60 -1.36 -3.13
N HIS A 347 -1.68 -0.10 -3.56
CA HIS A 347 -2.60 0.38 -4.58
C HIS A 347 -1.97 0.27 -5.97
N GLN A 348 -2.74 -0.16 -6.98
CA GLN A 348 -2.21 -0.42 -8.33
C GLN A 348 -1.98 0.85 -9.17
N ASP A 349 -2.35 2.03 -8.68
CA ASP A 349 -2.23 3.26 -9.44
C ASP A 349 -0.79 3.79 -9.50
N ARG A 350 -0.50 4.51 -10.57
CA ARG A 350 0.80 5.11 -10.79
C ARG A 350 0.63 6.48 -11.42
N GLU A 351 1.50 7.40 -11.03
CA GLU A 351 1.52 8.74 -11.59
C GLU A 351 1.56 8.72 -13.13
N GLY A 352 0.76 9.59 -13.74
CA GLY A 352 0.68 9.70 -15.20
C GLY A 352 -0.05 8.56 -15.90
N LYS A 353 -0.34 7.45 -15.23
CA LYS A 353 -0.98 6.26 -15.82
C LYS A 353 -2.31 5.91 -15.18
N GLY A 354 -2.56 6.37 -13.94
CA GLY A 354 -3.68 5.87 -13.16
C GLY A 354 -3.58 4.35 -13.00
N TRP A 355 -4.65 3.61 -13.30
CA TRP A 355 -4.66 2.14 -13.26
C TRP A 355 -4.15 1.46 -14.52
N ALA A 356 -3.85 2.21 -15.60
CA ALA A 356 -3.34 1.65 -16.86
C ALA A 356 -1.83 1.32 -16.76
N VAL A 357 -1.45 0.54 -15.74
CA VAL A 357 -0.07 0.12 -15.49
C VAL A 357 0.32 -1.09 -16.33
N SER A 358 1.58 -1.14 -16.75
CA SER A 358 2.13 -2.27 -17.49
C SER A 358 2.69 -3.35 -16.57
N ARG A 359 3.01 -4.52 -17.13
CA ARG A 359 3.71 -5.59 -16.42
C ARG A 359 5.06 -5.14 -15.88
N GLU A 360 5.76 -4.30 -16.64
CA GLU A 360 7.06 -3.72 -16.27
C GLU A 360 6.93 -2.76 -15.09
N ASP A 361 5.88 -1.93 -15.05
CA ASP A 361 5.57 -1.06 -13.92
C ASP A 361 5.34 -1.86 -12.63
N ILE A 362 4.56 -2.94 -12.73
CA ILE A 362 4.29 -3.85 -11.60
C ILE A 362 5.58 -4.55 -11.16
N ALA A 363 6.42 -4.97 -12.10
CA ALA A 363 7.70 -5.60 -11.78
C ALA A 363 8.66 -4.64 -11.05
N GLU A 364 8.67 -3.35 -11.42
CA GLU A 364 9.40 -2.31 -10.72
C GLU A 364 8.87 -2.10 -9.30
N ASP A 365 7.54 -1.98 -9.14
CA ASP A 365 6.91 -1.81 -7.83
C ASP A 365 7.22 -3.00 -6.90
N VAL A 366 7.11 -4.23 -7.40
CA VAL A 366 7.48 -5.45 -6.65
C VAL A 366 8.98 -5.47 -6.30
N ALA A 367 9.84 -5.02 -7.21
CA ALA A 367 11.28 -4.97 -6.94
C ALA A 367 11.60 -3.98 -5.81
N ILE A 368 10.95 -2.82 -5.77
CA ILE A 368 11.10 -1.81 -4.71
C ILE A 368 10.63 -2.40 -3.35
N MET A 369 9.48 -3.07 -3.32
CA MET A 369 8.99 -3.71 -2.09
C MET A 369 9.92 -4.83 -1.60
N LYS A 370 10.44 -5.66 -2.50
CA LYS A 370 11.40 -6.72 -2.15
C LYS A 370 12.76 -6.18 -1.69
N GLU A 371 13.29 -5.14 -2.31
CA GLU A 371 14.53 -4.48 -1.89
C GLU A 371 14.42 -4.01 -0.43
N MET A 372 13.25 -3.56 -0.01
CA MET A 372 12.97 -3.19 1.37
C MET A 372 12.94 -4.39 2.32
N GLY A 373 12.84 -5.62 1.80
CA GLY A 373 12.74 -6.84 2.60
C GLY A 373 11.30 -7.30 2.85
N ALA A 374 10.29 -6.72 2.19
CA ALA A 374 8.92 -7.20 2.31
C ALA A 374 8.79 -8.61 1.74
N ASN A 375 8.11 -9.51 2.48
CA ASN A 375 7.80 -10.87 2.06
C ASN A 375 6.30 -11.11 1.85
N THR A 376 5.47 -10.11 2.14
CA THR A 376 4.03 -10.14 1.91
C THR A 376 3.51 -8.80 1.42
N VAL A 377 2.44 -8.83 0.61
CA VAL A 377 1.75 -7.64 0.10
C VAL A 377 0.24 -7.82 0.27
N ARG A 378 -0.41 -6.83 0.86
CA ARG A 378 -1.88 -6.74 0.84
C ARG A 378 -2.30 -5.94 -0.38
N LEU A 379 -3.03 -6.57 -1.28
CA LEU A 379 -3.53 -5.96 -2.52
C LEU A 379 -4.80 -5.14 -2.23
N ALA A 380 -4.59 -3.95 -1.70
CA ALA A 380 -5.66 -3.07 -1.25
C ALA A 380 -6.26 -2.27 -2.42
N HIS A 381 -7.54 -1.99 -2.44
CA HIS A 381 -8.66 -2.59 -1.67
C HIS A 381 -9.60 -3.28 -2.66
N TYR A 382 -9.05 -3.92 -3.68
CA TYR A 382 -9.75 -4.51 -4.83
C TYR A 382 -8.86 -5.56 -5.53
N PRO A 383 -9.44 -6.48 -6.33
CA PRO A 383 -8.66 -7.47 -7.06
C PRO A 383 -7.68 -6.81 -8.04
N HIS A 384 -6.39 -7.11 -7.87
CA HIS A 384 -5.35 -6.66 -8.80
C HIS A 384 -5.27 -7.57 -10.04
N GLY A 385 -4.56 -7.11 -11.09
CA GLY A 385 -4.42 -7.86 -12.33
C GLY A 385 -3.51 -9.09 -12.19
N GLN A 386 -3.64 -10.05 -13.10
CA GLN A 386 -2.84 -11.28 -13.12
C GLN A 386 -1.31 -11.06 -13.02
N PRO A 387 -0.72 -10.00 -13.65
CA PRO A 387 0.72 -9.81 -13.58
C PRO A 387 1.30 -9.70 -12.16
N VAL A 388 0.57 -9.12 -11.20
CA VAL A 388 1.10 -9.03 -9.81
C VAL A 388 1.16 -10.41 -9.16
N HIS A 389 0.14 -11.25 -9.38
CA HIS A 389 0.10 -12.62 -8.84
C HIS A 389 1.19 -13.50 -9.44
N GLU A 390 1.36 -13.47 -10.77
CA GLU A 390 2.42 -14.22 -11.47
C GLU A 390 3.83 -13.81 -11.01
N ILE A 391 4.06 -12.50 -10.82
CA ILE A 391 5.33 -11.99 -10.32
C ILE A 391 5.52 -12.41 -8.86
N ALA A 392 4.48 -12.30 -8.02
CA ALA A 392 4.52 -12.71 -6.62
C ALA A 392 4.82 -14.21 -6.47
N ASN A 393 4.17 -15.08 -7.28
CA ASN A 393 4.44 -16.52 -7.30
C ASN A 393 5.94 -16.81 -7.46
N ARG A 394 6.57 -16.18 -8.47
CA ARG A 394 7.97 -16.39 -8.87
C ARG A 394 8.98 -15.64 -7.99
N LYS A 395 8.53 -14.63 -7.24
CA LYS A 395 9.35 -13.86 -6.30
C LYS A 395 9.17 -14.31 -4.85
N GLY A 396 8.23 -15.21 -4.59
CA GLY A 396 7.95 -15.77 -3.27
C GLY A 396 7.20 -14.81 -2.34
N LEU A 397 6.53 -13.80 -2.87
CA LEU A 397 5.71 -12.89 -2.06
C LEU A 397 4.38 -13.54 -1.71
N VAL A 398 3.99 -13.42 -0.45
CA VAL A 398 2.68 -13.85 0.05
C VAL A 398 1.65 -12.74 -0.15
N LEU A 399 0.46 -13.06 -0.63
CA LEU A 399 -0.58 -12.08 -0.97
C LEU A 399 -1.86 -12.25 -0.13
N TRP A 400 -2.44 -11.12 0.23
CA TRP A 400 -3.82 -10.99 0.66
C TRP A 400 -4.60 -10.34 -0.47
N ASP A 401 -5.55 -11.06 -1.08
CA ASP A 401 -6.51 -10.54 -2.06
C ASP A 401 -7.80 -10.12 -1.38
N GLU A 402 -8.46 -9.02 -1.82
CA GLU A 402 -9.73 -8.58 -1.25
C GLU A 402 -10.67 -7.95 -2.29
N ILE A 403 -11.98 -8.06 -2.03
CA ILE A 403 -13.01 -7.38 -2.82
C ILE A 403 -13.20 -5.93 -2.36
N PRO A 404 -13.67 -5.03 -3.22
CA PRO A 404 -13.77 -3.60 -2.91
C PRO A 404 -15.01 -3.21 -2.07
N LEU A 405 -15.37 -4.03 -1.09
CA LEU A 405 -16.36 -3.65 -0.06
C LEU A 405 -15.63 -2.84 1.02
N VAL A 406 -15.43 -1.55 0.72
CA VAL A 406 -14.57 -0.65 1.50
C VAL A 406 -15.39 0.47 2.11
N SER A 407 -15.27 0.64 3.40
CA SER A 407 -15.86 1.71 4.21
C SER A 407 -17.38 1.84 4.10
N SER A 408 -17.95 1.92 2.91
CA SER A 408 -19.37 2.22 2.67
C SER A 408 -20.03 1.21 1.75
N TRP A 409 -21.32 0.95 1.99
CA TRP A 409 -22.16 0.05 1.18
C TRP A 409 -23.49 0.70 0.74
N SER A 410 -23.66 1.99 0.96
CA SER A 410 -24.83 2.75 0.48
C SER A 410 -24.44 4.14 0.02
N TYR A 411 -24.98 4.56 -1.11
CA TYR A 411 -24.89 5.94 -1.61
C TYR A 411 -26.04 6.81 -1.11
N ALA A 412 -27.11 6.21 -0.55
CA ALA A 412 -28.34 6.90 -0.16
C ALA A 412 -28.42 7.10 1.36
N PRO A 413 -28.53 8.34 1.86
CA PRO A 413 -28.57 8.65 3.30
C PRO A 413 -29.74 8.01 4.05
N GLU A 414 -30.84 7.71 3.38
CA GLU A 414 -32.06 7.10 3.92
C GLU A 414 -31.99 5.56 3.95
N ASN A 415 -31.19 4.94 3.10
CA ASN A 415 -31.04 3.48 3.00
C ASN A 415 -29.69 3.02 3.56
N LYS A 416 -29.72 2.37 4.69
CA LYS A 416 -28.53 1.90 5.41
C LYS A 416 -28.31 0.39 5.37
N GLU A 417 -29.26 -0.33 4.81
CA GLU A 417 -29.13 -1.75 4.54
C GLU A 417 -28.43 -1.95 3.19
N ALA A 418 -27.60 -2.99 3.08
CA ALA A 418 -27.13 -3.43 1.78
C ALA A 418 -28.33 -3.94 0.98
N ASN A 419 -28.65 -3.29 -0.14
CA ASN A 419 -29.75 -3.73 -0.98
C ASN A 419 -29.38 -5.03 -1.73
N GLN A 420 -30.36 -5.68 -2.36
CA GLN A 420 -30.16 -6.95 -3.04
C GLN A 420 -29.14 -6.82 -4.20
N GLU A 421 -29.20 -5.73 -4.97
CA GLU A 421 -28.33 -5.54 -6.15
C GLU A 421 -26.86 -5.36 -5.75
N LEU A 422 -26.58 -4.58 -4.71
CA LEU A 422 -25.23 -4.47 -4.14
C LEU A 422 -24.76 -5.80 -3.55
N SER A 423 -25.64 -6.52 -2.86
CA SER A 423 -25.30 -7.82 -2.27
C SER A 423 -24.92 -8.84 -3.36
N GLU A 424 -25.69 -8.90 -4.46
CA GLU A 424 -25.36 -9.76 -5.60
C GLU A 424 -24.07 -9.31 -6.30
N ASN A 425 -23.81 -8.00 -6.40
CA ASN A 425 -22.58 -7.48 -6.96
C ASN A 425 -21.36 -7.84 -6.09
N ALA A 426 -21.46 -7.75 -4.77
CA ALA A 426 -20.39 -8.18 -3.86
C ALA A 426 -20.07 -9.68 -3.99
N LYS A 427 -21.10 -10.52 -4.05
CA LYS A 427 -20.98 -11.97 -4.25
C LYS A 427 -20.36 -12.31 -5.60
N LEU A 428 -20.76 -11.61 -6.67
CA LEU A 428 -20.17 -11.76 -8.01
C LEU A 428 -18.67 -11.43 -7.97
N GLN A 429 -18.28 -10.27 -7.43
CA GLN A 429 -16.88 -9.86 -7.38
C GLN A 429 -16.03 -10.81 -6.53
N LEU A 430 -16.59 -11.38 -5.46
CA LEU A 430 -15.90 -12.38 -4.64
C LEU A 430 -15.63 -13.67 -5.43
N ARG A 431 -16.64 -14.21 -6.14
CA ARG A 431 -16.47 -15.40 -6.98
C ARG A 431 -15.49 -15.16 -8.12
N GLU A 432 -15.57 -14.03 -8.80
CA GLU A 432 -14.63 -13.64 -9.84
C GLU A 432 -13.18 -13.61 -9.30
N MET A 433 -12.96 -13.01 -8.14
CA MET A 433 -11.65 -12.95 -7.49
C MET A 433 -11.12 -14.35 -7.15
N ILE A 434 -11.92 -15.19 -6.51
CA ILE A 434 -11.52 -16.53 -6.10
C ILE A 434 -11.20 -17.38 -7.34
N HIS A 435 -12.12 -17.47 -8.31
CA HIS A 435 -11.93 -18.31 -9.49
C HIS A 435 -10.73 -17.86 -10.33
N GLN A 436 -10.52 -16.55 -10.50
CA GLN A 436 -9.41 -16.03 -11.30
C GLN A 436 -8.05 -16.22 -10.64
N ASN A 437 -7.98 -16.23 -9.30
CA ASN A 437 -6.71 -16.27 -8.56
C ASN A 437 -6.48 -17.59 -7.79
N PHE A 438 -7.35 -18.59 -7.97
CA PHE A 438 -7.37 -19.85 -7.23
C PHE A 438 -6.00 -20.57 -7.20
N ASN A 439 -5.35 -20.71 -8.37
CA ASN A 439 -4.14 -21.52 -8.52
C ASN A 439 -2.84 -20.79 -8.12
N HIS A 440 -2.91 -19.50 -7.73
CA HIS A 440 -1.72 -18.76 -7.32
C HIS A 440 -1.26 -19.18 -5.91
N PRO A 441 -0.07 -19.78 -5.76
CA PRO A 441 0.44 -20.20 -4.45
C PRO A 441 0.71 -19.02 -3.52
N SER A 442 0.94 -17.82 -4.08
CA SER A 442 1.15 -16.59 -3.33
C SER A 442 -0.08 -16.18 -2.52
N VAL A 443 -1.31 -16.40 -3.00
CA VAL A 443 -2.54 -16.01 -2.31
C VAL A 443 -2.82 -16.93 -1.12
N ILE A 444 -3.01 -16.38 0.07
CA ILE A 444 -3.22 -17.17 1.31
C ILE A 444 -4.56 -16.94 2.00
N VAL A 445 -5.22 -15.80 1.75
CA VAL A 445 -6.52 -15.45 2.33
C VAL A 445 -7.37 -14.68 1.32
N TRP A 446 -8.69 -14.74 1.51
CA TRP A 446 -9.67 -13.99 0.74
C TRP A 446 -10.31 -12.92 1.62
N GLY A 447 -10.04 -11.64 1.31
CA GLY A 447 -10.58 -10.48 1.99
C GLY A 447 -12.00 -10.16 1.51
N ILE A 448 -12.95 -10.11 2.45
CA ILE A 448 -14.37 -9.86 2.12
C ILE A 448 -14.82 -8.42 2.39
N ALA A 449 -14.07 -7.66 3.19
CA ALA A 449 -14.39 -6.26 3.49
C ALA A 449 -13.21 -5.52 4.13
N ASN A 450 -13.22 -4.18 4.03
CA ASN A 450 -12.31 -3.27 4.72
C ASN A 450 -13.08 -2.12 5.39
N GLU A 451 -12.85 -1.90 6.70
CA GLU A 451 -13.33 -0.74 7.48
C GLU A 451 -14.84 -0.46 7.39
N VAL A 452 -15.65 -1.50 7.21
CA VAL A 452 -17.11 -1.37 7.15
C VAL A 452 -17.75 -1.04 8.51
N ASP A 453 -16.97 -1.08 9.58
CA ASP A 453 -17.36 -0.65 10.92
C ASP A 453 -17.49 0.88 11.08
N PHE A 454 -17.09 1.68 10.09
CA PHE A 454 -17.37 3.12 10.05
C PHE A 454 -18.84 3.47 9.79
N GLY A 455 -19.62 2.64 9.09
CA GLY A 455 -21.02 2.86 8.77
C GLY A 455 -21.35 2.92 7.27
N ALA A 456 -22.65 3.02 6.95
CA ALA A 456 -23.18 2.76 5.62
C ALA A 456 -22.91 3.84 4.57
N ILE A 457 -22.75 5.12 4.97
CA ILE A 457 -22.89 6.28 4.08
C ILE A 457 -21.55 6.95 3.81
N LEU A 458 -21.39 7.53 2.64
CA LEU A 458 -20.25 8.27 2.12
C LEU A 458 -20.08 9.70 2.63
N PRO A 459 -18.85 10.16 2.92
CA PRO A 459 -17.72 9.29 3.24
C PRO A 459 -17.90 8.68 4.62
N ALA A 460 -17.80 7.37 4.73
CA ALA A 460 -18.16 6.62 5.94
C ALA A 460 -17.38 7.10 7.18
N PHE A 461 -16.09 7.40 7.04
CA PHE A 461 -15.26 7.88 8.15
C PHE A 461 -15.62 9.28 8.65
N LEU A 462 -16.44 10.05 7.92
CA LEU A 462 -17.03 11.31 8.37
C LEU A 462 -18.43 11.13 8.97
N SER A 463 -19.01 9.95 8.87
CA SER A 463 -20.36 9.66 9.41
C SER A 463 -20.34 9.58 10.94
N ALA A 464 -21.24 10.31 11.56
CA ALA A 464 -21.40 10.29 13.03
C ALA A 464 -22.21 9.07 13.55
N LYS A 465 -22.80 8.26 12.66
CA LYS A 465 -23.67 7.13 13.03
C LYS A 465 -23.01 5.82 12.63
N ARG A 466 -22.42 5.14 13.60
CA ARG A 466 -21.64 3.92 13.44
C ARG A 466 -22.40 2.64 13.82
N SER A 467 -23.58 2.78 14.40
CA SER A 467 -24.43 1.67 14.83
C SER A 467 -25.08 0.88 13.67
N ASP A 468 -25.02 1.42 12.46
CA ASP A 468 -25.62 0.79 11.27
C ASP A 468 -24.73 -0.29 10.62
N ALA A 469 -23.45 -0.40 11.00
CA ALA A 469 -22.57 -1.49 10.52
C ALA A 469 -23.13 -2.90 10.85
N ALA A 470 -23.90 -3.05 11.91
CA ALA A 470 -24.61 -4.30 12.21
C ALA A 470 -25.61 -4.71 11.12
N LEU A 471 -26.10 -3.78 10.30
CA LEU A 471 -27.01 -4.07 9.18
C LEU A 471 -26.30 -4.76 8.02
N LEU A 472 -24.97 -4.71 7.97
CA LEU A 472 -24.16 -5.41 6.96
C LEU A 472 -23.82 -6.85 7.36
N GLU A 473 -23.97 -7.22 8.63
CA GLU A 473 -23.61 -8.55 9.13
C GLU A 473 -24.20 -9.72 8.33
N PRO A 474 -25.47 -9.69 7.86
CA PRO A 474 -26.01 -10.77 7.02
C PRO A 474 -25.20 -10.97 5.73
N LEU A 475 -24.83 -9.89 5.04
CA LEU A 475 -24.02 -9.98 3.82
C LEU A 475 -22.60 -10.48 4.12
N LEU A 476 -21.95 -9.99 5.19
CA LEU A 476 -20.62 -10.47 5.56
C LEU A 476 -20.59 -11.97 5.86
N LYS A 477 -21.63 -12.50 6.52
CA LYS A 477 -21.80 -13.95 6.75
C LYS A 477 -21.97 -14.74 5.45
N GLU A 478 -22.74 -14.22 4.51
CA GLU A 478 -22.91 -14.84 3.19
C GLU A 478 -21.60 -14.83 2.41
N LEU A 479 -20.83 -13.72 2.44
CA LEU A 479 -19.53 -13.64 1.78
C LEU A 479 -18.51 -14.61 2.40
N ALA A 480 -18.44 -14.70 3.73
CA ALA A 480 -17.57 -15.69 4.39
C ALA A 480 -17.97 -17.14 4.06
N ALA A 481 -19.27 -17.43 3.95
CA ALA A 481 -19.76 -18.75 3.53
C ALA A 481 -19.37 -19.06 2.08
N ILE A 482 -19.44 -18.08 1.17
CA ILE A 482 -19.01 -18.23 -0.23
C ILE A 482 -17.50 -18.56 -0.30
N VAL A 483 -16.66 -17.94 0.50
CA VAL A 483 -15.22 -18.29 0.54
C VAL A 483 -15.05 -19.77 0.82
N ASN A 484 -15.71 -20.31 1.85
CA ASN A 484 -15.63 -21.72 2.21
C ASN A 484 -16.25 -22.66 1.15
N GLU A 485 -17.28 -22.20 0.42
CA GLU A 485 -17.92 -22.94 -0.67
C GLU A 485 -17.03 -23.05 -1.92
N GLU A 486 -16.42 -21.94 -2.32
CA GLU A 486 -15.61 -21.84 -3.55
C GLU A 486 -14.16 -22.29 -3.35
N ASP A 487 -13.60 -22.10 -2.15
CA ASP A 487 -12.21 -22.49 -1.82
C ASP A 487 -12.05 -22.93 -0.36
N SER A 488 -12.13 -24.21 -0.10
CA SER A 488 -11.93 -24.77 1.24
C SER A 488 -10.45 -24.81 1.71
N SER A 489 -9.51 -24.41 0.85
CA SER A 489 -8.07 -24.43 1.15
C SER A 489 -7.55 -23.12 1.73
N ARG A 490 -8.32 -22.04 1.66
CA ARG A 490 -7.97 -20.71 2.17
C ARG A 490 -9.07 -20.14 3.04
N LEU A 491 -8.67 -19.33 4.01
CA LEU A 491 -9.58 -18.76 4.99
C LEU A 491 -10.11 -17.39 4.53
N SER A 492 -11.30 -17.06 5.04
CA SER A 492 -11.86 -15.71 4.91
C SER A 492 -11.21 -14.76 5.91
N THR A 493 -11.06 -13.49 5.50
CA THR A 493 -10.56 -12.40 6.34
C THR A 493 -11.28 -11.09 6.07
N LEU A 494 -11.21 -10.16 7.01
CA LEU A 494 -11.56 -8.76 6.83
C LEU A 494 -10.63 -7.86 7.65
N ALA A 495 -10.54 -6.58 7.29
CA ALA A 495 -9.84 -5.57 8.05
C ALA A 495 -10.85 -4.65 8.74
N HIS A 496 -10.82 -4.58 10.08
CA HIS A 496 -11.63 -3.63 10.85
C HIS A 496 -10.79 -2.43 11.31
N CYS A 497 -11.43 -1.26 11.55
CA CYS A 497 -10.67 -0.08 12.00
C CYS A 497 -10.74 0.17 13.51
N CYS A 498 -11.84 -0.21 14.12
CA CYS A 498 -12.27 0.54 15.29
C CYS A 498 -12.71 -0.32 16.48
N GLU A 499 -12.64 -1.65 16.37
CA GLU A 499 -13.07 -2.56 17.43
C GLU A 499 -12.29 -2.35 18.74
N GLU A 500 -13.00 -2.41 19.86
CA GLU A 500 -12.44 -2.32 21.23
C GLU A 500 -11.63 -1.05 21.51
N ARG A 501 -11.69 -0.04 20.64
CA ARG A 501 -10.90 1.17 20.77
C ARG A 501 -11.54 2.13 21.79
N LYS A 502 -10.84 2.38 22.90
CA LYS A 502 -11.23 3.34 23.91
C LYS A 502 -10.89 4.76 23.46
N GLY A 503 -11.81 5.71 23.68
CA GLY A 503 -11.53 7.15 23.50
C GLY A 503 -12.00 7.77 22.19
N LEU A 504 -12.56 7.04 21.25
CA LEU A 504 -13.34 7.65 20.18
C LEU A 504 -14.74 7.97 20.73
N ALA A 505 -14.93 9.24 21.09
CA ALA A 505 -16.12 9.87 21.61
C ALA A 505 -17.40 8.99 21.58
N ASN A 506 -17.67 8.26 22.66
CA ASN A 506 -18.94 7.59 22.96
C ASN A 506 -19.55 6.68 21.86
N ALA A 507 -18.77 6.19 20.92
CA ALA A 507 -19.27 5.27 19.90
C ALA A 507 -18.96 3.83 20.32
N GLU A 508 -20.01 3.02 20.52
CA GLU A 508 -19.90 1.57 20.49
C GLU A 508 -19.77 1.17 19.01
N PHE A 509 -18.60 0.66 18.61
CA PHE A 509 -18.41 0.09 17.28
C PHE A 509 -18.93 -1.34 17.30
N PRO A 510 -19.75 -1.73 16.31
CA PRO A 510 -20.11 -3.13 16.16
C PRO A 510 -18.86 -3.93 15.83
N THR A 511 -18.74 -5.10 16.41
CA THR A 511 -17.65 -6.02 16.14
C THR A 511 -17.95 -6.78 14.86
N THR A 512 -17.09 -6.66 13.85
CA THR A 512 -17.18 -7.36 12.56
C THR A 512 -16.14 -8.47 12.42
N GLY A 513 -15.01 -8.36 13.10
CA GLY A 513 -13.89 -9.29 12.99
C GLY A 513 -14.21 -10.74 13.35
N HIS A 514 -15.23 -10.99 14.17
CA HIS A 514 -15.67 -12.35 14.53
C HIS A 514 -16.41 -13.09 13.38
N LEU A 515 -16.67 -12.40 12.26
CA LEU A 515 -17.41 -12.95 11.13
C LEU A 515 -16.51 -13.70 10.13
N THR A 516 -15.19 -13.61 10.33
CA THR A 516 -14.20 -14.30 9.50
C THR A 516 -13.30 -15.19 10.35
N GLU A 517 -12.60 -16.11 9.71
CA GLU A 517 -11.76 -17.10 10.39
C GLU A 517 -10.47 -16.49 10.91
N VAL A 518 -9.85 -15.60 10.15
CA VAL A 518 -8.71 -14.76 10.56
C VAL A 518 -9.07 -13.30 10.41
N VAL A 519 -8.39 -12.41 11.13
CA VAL A 519 -8.79 -11.00 11.17
C VAL A 519 -7.59 -10.07 11.05
N GLY A 520 -7.81 -8.92 10.40
CA GLY A 520 -6.87 -7.79 10.35
C GLY A 520 -7.42 -6.58 11.09
N ALA A 521 -6.55 -5.85 11.78
CA ALA A 521 -6.84 -4.59 12.43
C ALA A 521 -6.07 -3.44 11.79
N ASN A 522 -6.81 -2.40 11.34
CA ASN A 522 -6.23 -1.14 10.85
C ASN A 522 -6.01 -0.21 12.03
N LEU A 523 -4.75 0.07 12.37
CA LEU A 523 -4.36 0.74 13.60
C LEU A 523 -3.41 1.91 13.33
N TYR A 524 -3.85 3.13 13.66
CA TYR A 524 -3.11 4.37 13.38
C TYR A 524 -2.75 5.13 14.64
N PHE A 525 -2.25 4.42 15.66
CA PHE A 525 -1.73 5.02 16.88
C PHE A 525 -0.54 5.94 16.59
N GLY A 526 -0.55 7.12 17.19
CA GLY A 526 0.42 8.18 16.91
C GLY A 526 0.11 9.00 15.65
N TRP A 527 -0.92 8.64 14.89
CA TRP A 527 -1.33 9.41 13.69
C TRP A 527 -2.72 10.01 13.84
N TYR A 528 -3.77 9.19 13.95
CA TYR A 528 -5.14 9.67 14.13
C TYR A 528 -5.57 9.72 15.60
N TYR A 529 -4.90 8.99 16.48
CA TYR A 529 -5.26 8.87 17.89
C TYR A 529 -4.13 8.24 18.72
N GLY A 530 -4.12 8.54 20.03
CA GLY A 530 -3.18 7.97 21.01
C GLY A 530 -1.72 8.27 20.70
N GLU A 531 -0.84 7.67 21.48
CA GLU A 531 0.59 7.69 21.24
C GLU A 531 1.01 6.50 20.36
N ALA A 532 2.12 6.63 19.62
CA ALA A 532 2.53 5.60 18.66
C ALA A 532 2.78 4.23 19.32
N GLN A 533 3.29 4.20 20.56
CA GLN A 533 3.51 2.97 21.32
C GLN A 533 2.24 2.33 21.87
N ASP A 534 1.10 3.02 21.89
CA ASP A 534 -0.17 2.47 22.39
C ASP A 534 -0.73 1.35 21.51
N ILE A 535 -0.21 1.20 20.29
CA ILE A 535 -0.56 0.10 19.38
C ILE A 535 -0.32 -1.26 20.05
N GLY A 536 0.77 -1.42 20.80
CA GLY A 536 1.13 -2.67 21.46
C GLY A 536 0.10 -3.13 22.50
N PRO A 537 -0.17 -2.33 23.55
CA PRO A 537 -1.21 -2.65 24.54
C PRO A 537 -2.60 -2.88 23.93
N HIS A 538 -2.93 -2.20 22.82
CA HIS A 538 -4.19 -2.41 22.12
C HIS A 538 -4.24 -3.78 21.42
N LEU A 539 -3.15 -4.19 20.77
CA LEU A 539 -3.04 -5.53 20.16
C LEU A 539 -3.16 -6.64 21.21
N ASP A 540 -2.53 -6.49 22.36
CA ASP A 540 -2.65 -7.44 23.48
C ASP A 540 -4.09 -7.51 24.00
N HIS A 541 -4.80 -6.37 24.04
CA HIS A 541 -6.22 -6.34 24.38
C HIS A 541 -7.09 -7.10 23.36
N LEU A 542 -6.93 -6.82 22.06
CA LEU A 542 -7.66 -7.54 20.98
C LEU A 542 -7.43 -9.05 21.08
N ARG A 543 -6.19 -9.48 21.33
CA ARG A 543 -5.84 -10.88 21.57
C ARG A 543 -6.57 -11.48 22.77
N THR A 544 -6.76 -10.70 23.83
CA THR A 544 -7.51 -11.16 25.03
C THR A 544 -8.99 -11.31 24.76
N VAL A 545 -9.58 -10.45 23.91
CA VAL A 545 -11.01 -10.49 23.53
C VAL A 545 -11.32 -11.72 22.69
N ARG A 546 -10.40 -12.09 21.75
CA ARG A 546 -10.56 -13.23 20.85
C ARG A 546 -9.33 -14.14 20.86
N PRO A 547 -9.14 -14.93 21.93
CA PRO A 547 -7.90 -15.70 22.12
C PRO A 547 -7.64 -16.79 21.09
N GLU A 548 -8.68 -17.32 20.46
CA GLU A 548 -8.57 -18.41 19.48
C GLU A 548 -8.47 -17.91 18.01
N GLN A 549 -8.74 -16.62 17.76
CA GLN A 549 -8.73 -16.08 16.40
C GLN A 549 -7.37 -15.49 16.05
N PRO A 550 -6.72 -15.95 14.96
CA PRO A 550 -5.46 -15.36 14.50
C PRO A 550 -5.64 -13.90 14.10
N LEU A 551 -4.79 -13.02 14.67
CA LEU A 551 -4.84 -11.57 14.50
C LEU A 551 -3.64 -11.07 13.68
N SER A 552 -3.88 -10.10 12.80
CA SER A 552 -2.83 -9.33 12.09
C SER A 552 -3.03 -7.83 12.25
N VAL A 553 -1.99 -7.07 11.90
CA VAL A 553 -2.09 -5.62 11.69
C VAL A 553 -2.19 -5.37 10.19
N SER A 554 -3.42 -5.17 9.69
CA SER A 554 -3.67 -5.02 8.26
C SER A 554 -3.31 -3.65 7.72
N GLU A 555 -3.26 -2.62 8.58
CA GLU A 555 -2.74 -1.29 8.26
C GLU A 555 -2.17 -0.60 9.49
N TYR A 556 -1.01 0.07 9.33
CA TYR A 556 -0.44 1.00 10.29
C TYR A 556 0.51 1.97 9.59
N GLY A 557 0.74 3.13 10.17
CA GLY A 557 1.69 4.13 9.66
C GLY A 557 1.19 5.56 9.77
N ALA A 558 1.93 6.48 9.15
CA ALA A 558 1.68 7.92 9.15
C ALA A 558 1.97 8.52 7.78
N GLY A 559 1.42 9.70 7.50
CA GLY A 559 1.76 10.49 6.31
C GLY A 559 3.07 11.25 6.48
N GLY A 560 3.76 11.54 5.38
CA GLY A 560 4.98 12.34 5.36
C GLY A 560 5.16 13.07 4.03
N GLY A 561 5.20 14.40 4.10
CA GLY A 561 5.54 15.27 2.97
C GLY A 561 7.06 15.34 2.80
N ILE A 562 7.55 15.16 1.57
CA ILE A 562 9.00 15.15 1.27
C ILE A 562 9.67 16.51 1.36
N SER A 563 8.90 17.59 1.39
CA SER A 563 9.38 18.98 1.54
C SER A 563 9.06 19.59 2.91
N GLN A 564 8.48 18.81 3.81
CA GLN A 564 8.13 19.26 5.15
C GLN A 564 9.01 18.57 6.18
N HIS A 565 9.61 19.34 7.05
CA HIS A 565 10.61 18.90 8.00
C HIS A 565 10.37 19.45 9.40
N THR A 566 10.87 18.74 10.40
CA THR A 566 10.86 19.16 11.82
C THR A 566 12.23 18.91 12.45
N ASP A 567 12.63 19.76 13.37
CA ASP A 567 13.82 19.54 14.21
C ASP A 567 13.50 18.52 15.32
N ASN A 568 12.25 18.54 15.81
CA ASN A 568 11.77 17.60 16.82
C ASN A 568 10.36 17.08 16.47
N PRO A 569 10.20 15.77 16.23
CA PRO A 569 8.88 15.17 15.93
C PRO A 569 7.82 15.40 17.01
N LEU A 570 8.22 15.73 18.24
CA LEU A 570 7.32 16.01 19.35
C LEU A 570 7.12 17.52 19.59
N GLY A 571 7.63 18.36 18.72
CA GLY A 571 7.61 19.82 18.83
C GLY A 571 6.23 20.45 18.77
N GLY A 572 5.30 19.87 18.03
CA GLY A 572 3.99 20.45 17.80
C GLY A 572 2.87 19.44 17.61
N PRO A 573 1.61 19.93 17.52
CA PRO A 573 0.47 19.05 17.30
C PRO A 573 0.52 18.43 15.92
N VAL A 574 0.16 17.13 15.85
CA VAL A 574 0.04 16.38 14.61
C VAL A 574 -1.22 16.82 13.87
N ASP A 575 -1.09 17.02 12.58
CA ASP A 575 -2.22 17.30 11.69
C ASP A 575 -2.41 16.14 10.70
N ALA A 576 -3.07 15.09 11.19
CA ALA A 576 -3.32 13.88 10.41
C ALA A 576 -4.25 14.08 9.19
N THR A 577 -4.93 15.22 9.12
CA THR A 577 -5.93 15.52 8.07
C THR A 577 -5.61 16.80 7.30
N GLY A 578 -4.43 17.40 7.53
CA GLY A 578 -4.08 18.70 6.98
C GLY A 578 -2.65 18.80 6.47
N VAL A 579 -2.03 19.99 6.72
CA VAL A 579 -0.81 20.40 6.00
C VAL A 579 0.48 20.01 6.71
N ALA A 580 0.48 19.92 8.04
CA ALA A 580 1.70 19.69 8.84
C ALA A 580 2.02 18.18 8.94
N GLN A 581 2.72 17.64 7.97
CA GLN A 581 3.11 16.23 7.90
C GLN A 581 4.62 16.08 7.62
N PRO A 582 5.51 16.47 8.57
CA PRO A 582 6.94 16.35 8.33
C PRO A 582 7.40 14.89 8.24
N GLU A 583 8.37 14.65 7.38
CA GLU A 583 8.92 13.32 7.12
C GLU A 583 9.51 12.67 8.38
N GLU A 584 10.13 13.46 9.25
CA GLU A 584 10.72 13.00 10.50
C GLU A 584 9.65 12.48 11.49
N TYR A 585 8.44 13.06 11.47
CA TYR A 585 7.32 12.54 12.26
C TYR A 585 6.81 11.20 11.70
N MET A 586 6.71 11.07 10.38
CA MET A 586 6.39 9.80 9.74
C MET A 586 7.37 8.71 10.21
N SER A 587 8.67 8.99 10.16
CA SER A 587 9.71 8.06 10.62
C SER A 587 9.55 7.69 12.09
N TYR A 588 9.30 8.68 12.97
CA TYR A 588 9.05 8.46 14.40
C TYR A 588 7.89 7.48 14.65
N VAL A 589 6.76 7.66 13.98
CA VAL A 589 5.58 6.77 14.13
C VAL A 589 5.92 5.35 13.69
N HIS A 590 6.57 5.19 12.54
CA HIS A 590 6.98 3.88 12.04
C HIS A 590 7.97 3.17 12.95
N GLU A 591 8.97 3.88 13.47
CA GLU A 591 9.94 3.36 14.45
C GLU A 591 9.24 2.82 15.70
N LYS A 592 8.29 3.59 16.27
CA LYS A 592 7.58 3.20 17.49
C LYS A 592 6.59 2.06 17.26
N ASN A 593 5.80 2.13 16.19
CA ASN A 593 4.84 1.07 15.87
C ASN A 593 5.54 -0.26 15.60
N TRP A 594 6.67 -0.25 14.86
CA TRP A 594 7.39 -1.49 14.53
C TRP A 594 7.98 -2.21 15.74
N VAL A 595 8.51 -1.47 16.72
CA VAL A 595 8.97 -2.05 17.99
C VAL A 595 7.87 -2.87 18.65
N GLU A 596 6.67 -2.31 18.73
CA GLU A 596 5.52 -2.97 19.34
C GLU A 596 5.00 -4.17 18.52
N ILE A 597 4.89 -4.01 17.21
CA ILE A 597 4.44 -5.08 16.31
C ILE A 597 5.48 -6.22 16.28
N SER A 598 6.76 -5.88 16.14
CA SER A 598 7.83 -6.87 16.01
C SER A 598 8.04 -7.73 17.25
N SER A 599 7.68 -7.24 18.42
CA SER A 599 7.78 -7.97 19.69
C SER A 599 6.64 -8.97 19.95
N ARG A 600 5.63 -9.04 19.05
CA ARG A 600 4.41 -9.86 19.22
C ARG A 600 4.36 -11.02 18.22
N PRO A 601 4.94 -12.19 18.53
CA PRO A 601 5.02 -13.32 17.59
C PRO A 601 3.67 -13.97 17.27
N TYR A 602 2.62 -13.72 18.04
CA TYR A 602 1.27 -14.23 17.78
C TYR A 602 0.58 -13.52 16.61
N LEU A 603 1.08 -12.36 16.17
CA LEU A 603 0.57 -11.69 14.98
C LEU A 603 0.97 -12.51 13.75
N TRP A 604 -0.02 -12.97 12.97
CA TRP A 604 0.27 -13.75 11.79
C TRP A 604 0.85 -12.93 10.63
N ALA A 605 0.61 -11.60 10.59
CA ALA A 605 1.22 -10.69 9.64
C ALA A 605 1.09 -9.22 10.08
N SER A 606 1.84 -8.35 9.38
CA SER A 606 1.66 -6.90 9.47
C SER A 606 1.93 -6.24 8.12
N TRP A 607 1.14 -5.19 7.78
CA TRP A 607 1.28 -4.42 6.55
C TRP A 607 1.30 -2.93 6.84
N VAL A 608 2.39 -2.27 6.38
CA VAL A 608 2.49 -0.81 6.40
C VAL A 608 1.48 -0.22 5.41
N TRP A 609 0.76 0.80 5.79
CA TRP A 609 -0.02 1.63 4.91
C TRP A 609 0.77 2.89 4.55
N ASN A 610 1.36 2.99 3.36
CA ASN A 610 1.27 2.18 2.17
C ASN A 610 2.68 2.02 1.55
N SER A 611 2.85 1.15 0.55
CA SER A 611 4.12 1.06 -0.21
C SER A 611 4.44 2.35 -0.95
N PHE A 612 3.45 2.92 -1.63
CA PHE A 612 3.58 4.12 -2.45
C PHE A 612 2.52 5.16 -2.07
N ASP A 613 2.83 6.43 -2.24
CA ASP A 613 1.80 7.46 -2.30
C ASP A 613 0.84 7.14 -3.44
N PHE A 614 -0.44 7.45 -3.30
CA PHE A 614 -1.48 7.08 -4.27
C PHE A 614 -2.58 8.12 -4.41
N ALA A 615 -3.32 8.09 -5.52
CA ALA A 615 -4.36 9.04 -5.85
C ALA A 615 -5.61 8.89 -4.99
N THR A 616 -6.12 10.02 -4.48
CA THR A 616 -7.38 10.11 -3.74
C THR A 616 -7.97 11.52 -3.92
N LYS A 617 -9.28 11.69 -3.86
CA LYS A 617 -9.92 13.03 -3.95
C LYS A 617 -10.33 13.62 -2.61
N VAL A 618 -10.12 12.91 -1.53
CA VAL A 618 -10.57 13.34 -0.21
C VAL A 618 -9.45 13.99 0.61
N ARG A 619 -8.22 14.11 0.06
CA ARG A 619 -7.06 14.60 0.80
C ARG A 619 -6.41 15.83 0.17
N VAL A 620 -6.10 16.81 1.02
CA VAL A 620 -5.18 17.92 0.74
C VAL A 620 -4.22 17.98 1.91
N GLU A 621 -3.26 17.07 1.91
CA GLU A 621 -2.39 16.79 3.06
C GLU A 621 -0.93 17.08 2.73
N GLY A 622 -0.17 17.47 3.76
CA GLY A 622 1.24 17.70 3.60
C GLY A 622 1.54 18.66 2.43
N ASP A 623 2.45 18.25 1.59
CA ASP A 623 2.89 18.96 0.39
C ASP A 623 2.20 18.50 -0.91
N ALA A 624 1.09 17.77 -0.81
CA ALA A 624 0.36 17.21 -1.94
C ALA A 624 -1.11 17.68 -2.02
N VAL A 625 -1.74 17.44 -3.16
CA VAL A 625 -3.18 17.63 -3.42
C VAL A 625 -3.69 16.39 -4.14
N ASP A 626 -4.81 15.84 -3.68
CA ASP A 626 -5.43 14.63 -4.22
C ASP A 626 -4.47 13.41 -4.23
N ILE A 627 -3.52 13.37 -3.27
CA ILE A 627 -2.60 12.26 -3.00
C ILE A 627 -2.63 11.93 -1.51
N ASN A 628 -2.72 10.65 -1.19
CA ASN A 628 -2.45 10.13 0.14
C ASN A 628 -0.93 9.95 0.29
N THR A 629 -0.32 10.67 1.24
CA THR A 629 1.14 10.75 1.44
C THR A 629 1.69 9.72 2.43
N LYS A 630 0.91 8.66 2.75
CA LYS A 630 1.36 7.57 3.63
C LYS A 630 2.27 6.55 2.96
N GLY A 631 2.54 6.69 1.66
CA GLY A 631 3.50 5.85 0.96
C GLY A 631 4.92 5.98 1.54
N LEU A 632 5.63 4.85 1.65
CA LEU A 632 7.05 4.84 1.96
C LEU A 632 7.90 5.37 0.79
N VAL A 633 7.31 5.40 -0.40
CA VAL A 633 7.90 5.89 -1.64
C VAL A 633 6.90 6.82 -2.33
N THR A 634 7.37 7.87 -2.98
CA THR A 634 6.53 8.83 -3.70
C THR A 634 5.73 8.19 -4.85
N TYR A 635 4.64 8.85 -5.27
CA TYR A 635 3.71 8.39 -6.29
C TYR A 635 4.37 8.10 -7.65
N ASP A 636 5.48 8.78 -7.96
CA ASP A 636 6.31 8.57 -9.16
C ASP A 636 7.38 7.47 -9.01
N ARG A 637 7.49 6.82 -7.85
CA ARG A 637 8.46 5.77 -7.49
C ARG A 637 9.92 6.25 -7.39
N LYS A 638 10.20 7.55 -7.41
CA LYS A 638 11.58 8.06 -7.46
C LYS A 638 12.22 8.35 -6.12
N ILE A 639 11.40 8.76 -5.14
CA ILE A 639 11.91 9.13 -3.82
C ILE A 639 11.47 8.09 -2.80
N LYS A 640 12.43 7.35 -2.25
CA LYS A 640 12.28 6.53 -1.07
C LYS A 640 12.40 7.44 0.14
N LYS A 641 11.36 7.50 0.99
CA LYS A 641 11.35 8.31 2.21
C LYS A 641 12.25 7.66 3.28
N ASP A 642 12.61 8.38 4.33
CA ASP A 642 13.50 7.86 5.37
C ASP A 642 12.91 6.59 6.02
N SER A 643 11.60 6.52 6.25
CA SER A 643 10.90 5.33 6.77
C SER A 643 11.01 4.09 5.86
N TYR A 644 11.22 4.22 4.55
CA TYR A 644 11.56 3.09 3.68
C TYR A 644 12.89 2.43 4.10
N TYR A 645 13.90 3.25 4.37
CA TYR A 645 15.23 2.75 4.78
C TYR A 645 15.23 2.20 6.21
N PHE A 646 14.34 2.71 7.08
CA PHE A 646 14.10 2.09 8.38
C PHE A 646 13.65 0.64 8.23
N TYR A 647 12.65 0.38 7.37
CA TYR A 647 12.20 -0.97 7.11
C TYR A 647 13.25 -1.81 6.38
N LYS A 648 13.97 -1.23 5.42
CA LYS A 648 15.07 -1.94 4.73
C LYS A 648 16.14 -2.40 5.73
N ALA A 649 16.53 -1.57 6.67
CA ALA A 649 17.49 -1.94 7.71
C ALA A 649 16.98 -3.04 8.67
N ASN A 650 15.64 -3.13 8.88
CA ASN A 650 15.02 -4.08 9.80
C ASN A 650 14.56 -5.38 9.12
N TRP A 651 14.24 -5.37 7.82
CA TRP A 651 13.63 -6.49 7.12
C TRP A 651 14.53 -7.17 6.10
N SER A 652 15.51 -6.44 5.57
CA SER A 652 16.40 -6.94 4.52
C SER A 652 17.74 -7.36 5.08
N ASP A 653 18.31 -8.44 4.54
CA ASP A 653 19.69 -8.85 4.81
C ASP A 653 20.71 -8.07 3.95
N GLU A 654 20.24 -7.25 2.99
CA GLU A 654 21.11 -6.42 2.18
C GLU A 654 21.78 -5.33 3.02
N PRO A 655 23.11 -5.09 2.88
CA PRO A 655 23.80 -4.01 3.56
C PRO A 655 23.09 -2.68 3.42
N THR A 656 22.73 -2.05 4.53
CA THR A 656 21.99 -0.79 4.55
C THR A 656 22.63 0.19 5.52
N VAL A 657 22.95 1.38 5.02
CA VAL A 657 23.38 2.55 5.80
C VAL A 657 22.68 3.77 5.23
N HIS A 658 21.89 4.47 6.03
CA HIS A 658 21.11 5.62 5.57
C HIS A 658 21.05 6.70 6.65
N ILE A 659 21.55 7.89 6.33
CA ILE A 659 21.46 9.09 7.20
C ILE A 659 20.07 9.72 6.98
N THR A 660 19.27 9.84 8.05
CA THR A 660 17.94 10.44 7.99
C THR A 660 17.99 11.97 7.87
N GLY A 661 16.83 12.59 7.61
CA GLY A 661 16.73 14.06 7.48
C GLY A 661 17.51 14.60 6.28
N ARG A 662 17.77 13.79 5.27
CA ARG A 662 18.59 14.14 4.11
C ARG A 662 17.99 15.22 3.23
N ARG A 663 16.66 15.36 3.24
CA ARG A 663 15.91 16.40 2.51
C ARG A 663 15.82 17.71 3.27
N TYR A 664 15.95 17.66 4.60
CA TYR A 664 16.04 18.83 5.46
C TYR A 664 17.47 19.41 5.38
N LYS A 665 17.81 20.06 4.26
CA LYS A 665 19.16 20.56 3.98
C LYS A 665 19.49 21.83 4.75
N GLU A 666 18.57 22.79 4.80
CA GLU A 666 18.72 24.07 5.50
C GLU A 666 18.39 23.87 6.99
N ARG A 667 19.40 23.72 7.81
CA ARG A 667 19.24 23.49 9.25
C ARG A 667 18.98 24.78 10.01
N ALA A 668 18.00 24.74 10.91
CA ALA A 668 17.63 25.90 11.71
C ALA A 668 18.50 26.08 12.95
N TYR A 669 19.06 25.00 13.47
CA TYR A 669 19.79 24.99 14.75
C TYR A 669 21.25 24.57 14.60
N PRO A 670 22.15 25.16 15.42
CA PRO A 670 23.59 24.81 15.39
C PRO A 670 23.88 23.43 16.00
N VAL A 671 22.95 22.86 16.74
CA VAL A 671 23.07 21.55 17.37
C VAL A 671 21.89 20.72 16.99
N THR A 672 22.12 19.46 16.58
CA THR A 672 21.07 18.52 16.16
C THR A 672 21.47 17.08 16.45
N ASP A 673 20.51 16.21 16.63
CA ASP A 673 20.76 14.77 16.67
C ASP A 673 20.88 14.20 15.25
N VAL A 674 21.85 13.33 15.04
CA VAL A 674 22.02 12.60 13.76
C VAL A 674 21.61 11.14 13.95
N ARG A 675 20.61 10.73 13.18
CA ARG A 675 20.11 9.35 13.18
C ARG A 675 20.53 8.66 11.88
N VAL A 676 20.99 7.43 12.00
CA VAL A 676 21.41 6.58 10.89
C VAL A 676 20.70 5.23 10.99
N TYR A 677 19.97 4.84 9.98
CA TYR A 677 19.44 3.49 9.86
C TYR A 677 20.51 2.57 9.28
N SER A 678 20.92 1.58 10.05
CA SER A 678 22.01 0.68 9.64
C SER A 678 21.85 -0.71 10.24
N ASN A 679 21.86 -1.74 9.39
CA ASN A 679 21.92 -3.14 9.79
C ASN A 679 23.36 -3.68 9.93
N ALA A 680 24.38 -2.78 9.89
CA ALA A 680 25.75 -3.15 10.13
C ALA A 680 26.00 -3.45 11.62
N PRO A 681 26.84 -4.46 11.97
CA PRO A 681 27.27 -4.70 13.35
C PRO A 681 27.94 -3.48 14.01
N GLU A 682 28.60 -2.65 13.23
CA GLU A 682 29.25 -1.42 13.67
C GLU A 682 29.08 -0.34 12.59
N THR A 683 28.63 0.86 13.00
CA THR A 683 28.50 2.04 12.14
C THR A 683 29.27 3.21 12.73
N GLU A 684 30.05 3.91 11.90
CA GLU A 684 30.81 5.11 12.26
C GLU A 684 30.27 6.32 11.53
N LEU A 685 30.17 7.46 12.21
CA LEU A 685 29.73 8.74 11.65
C LEU A 685 30.89 9.73 11.63
N TRP A 686 30.98 10.51 10.54
CA TRP A 686 31.91 11.64 10.40
C TRP A 686 31.14 12.92 10.07
N LEU A 687 31.63 14.03 10.62
CA LEU A 687 31.22 15.41 10.27
C LEU A 687 32.44 16.18 9.76
N ASN A 688 32.34 16.68 8.53
CA ASN A 688 33.43 17.47 7.89
C ASN A 688 34.78 16.75 7.90
N GLY A 689 34.78 15.41 7.86
CA GLY A 689 35.97 14.55 7.87
C GLY A 689 36.49 14.18 9.27
N GLU A 690 35.92 14.70 10.34
CA GLU A 690 36.20 14.31 11.73
C GLU A 690 35.25 13.22 12.22
N SER A 691 35.79 12.16 12.83
CA SER A 691 34.97 11.04 13.35
C SER A 691 34.23 11.48 14.61
N LEU A 692 32.92 11.24 14.63
CA LEU A 692 32.06 11.41 15.79
C LEU A 692 31.95 10.09 16.60
N GLY A 693 32.74 9.08 16.25
CA GLY A 693 32.79 7.81 16.92
C GLY A 693 31.89 6.75 16.30
N LYS A 694 31.95 5.57 16.90
CA LYS A 694 31.27 4.36 16.42
C LYS A 694 30.10 3.99 17.31
N LYS A 695 29.08 3.38 16.73
CA LYS A 695 27.97 2.74 17.43
C LYS A 695 27.89 1.28 17.01
N SER A 696 27.62 0.40 17.96
CA SER A 696 27.43 -1.03 17.73
C SER A 696 26.11 -1.45 18.33
N ASP A 697 25.53 -2.51 17.77
CA ASP A 697 24.28 -3.12 18.26
C ASP A 697 23.15 -2.05 18.43
N CYS A 698 22.95 -1.23 17.41
CA CYS A 698 21.94 -0.18 17.43
C CYS A 698 20.54 -0.79 17.54
N GLU A 699 19.81 -0.43 18.59
CA GLU A 699 18.45 -0.95 18.82
C GLU A 699 17.55 -0.59 17.63
N GLN A 700 16.78 -1.56 17.15
CA GLN A 700 15.93 -1.43 15.96
C GLN A 700 16.68 -0.88 14.72
N GLN A 701 17.98 -1.14 14.61
CA GLN A 701 18.86 -0.65 13.53
C GLN A 701 18.95 0.89 13.46
N ILE A 702 18.71 1.58 14.58
CA ILE A 702 18.75 3.04 14.69
C ILE A 702 19.98 3.48 15.50
N CYS A 703 21.02 3.93 14.82
CA CYS A 703 22.20 4.50 15.47
C CYS A 703 22.01 6.02 15.64
N VAL A 704 22.18 6.53 16.86
CA VAL A 704 21.95 7.96 17.17
C VAL A 704 23.22 8.60 17.73
N TRP A 705 23.65 9.71 17.15
CA TRP A 705 24.66 10.62 17.69
C TRP A 705 23.95 11.88 18.14
N THR A 706 23.96 12.13 19.45
CA THR A 706 23.26 13.27 20.07
C THR A 706 24.14 14.51 20.09
N GLU A 707 23.49 15.69 20.07
CA GLU A 707 24.15 17.00 20.24
C GLU A 707 25.30 17.26 19.25
N VAL A 708 25.14 16.85 17.99
CA VAL A 708 26.12 17.11 16.94
C VAL A 708 26.15 18.59 16.59
N SER A 709 27.30 19.23 16.77
CA SER A 709 27.47 20.66 16.52
C SER A 709 27.81 20.93 15.06
N LEU A 710 26.99 21.71 14.36
CA LEU A 710 27.19 22.15 12.99
C LEU A 710 28.00 23.45 12.92
N SER A 711 28.76 23.64 11.85
CA SER A 711 29.44 24.88 11.54
C SER A 711 28.60 25.73 10.59
N ASP A 712 28.81 27.09 10.63
CA ASP A 712 28.22 27.96 9.62
C ASP A 712 28.60 27.52 8.17
N GLY A 713 27.63 27.46 7.29
CA GLY A 713 27.80 27.02 5.92
C GLY A 713 27.61 25.53 5.76
N GLU A 714 28.33 24.93 4.82
CA GLU A 714 28.20 23.52 4.43
C GLU A 714 28.75 22.57 5.49
N ASN A 715 27.98 21.55 5.83
CA ASN A 715 28.32 20.46 6.73
C ASN A 715 28.13 19.12 6.03
N GLN A 716 29.23 18.40 5.80
CA GLN A 716 29.20 17.08 5.19
C GLN A 716 29.15 16.00 6.27
N LEU A 717 28.08 15.21 6.29
CA LEU A 717 27.98 14.01 7.14
C LEU A 717 28.23 12.78 6.26
N ARG A 718 29.00 11.83 6.79
CA ARG A 718 29.23 10.52 6.18
C ARG A 718 29.10 9.43 7.22
N ALA A 719 28.21 8.47 6.98
CA ALA A 719 28.10 7.27 7.77
C ALA A 719 28.66 6.07 6.99
N GLU A 720 29.33 5.15 7.69
CA GLU A 720 29.89 3.93 7.11
C GLU A 720 29.64 2.74 8.03
N GLY A 721 29.00 1.71 7.49
CA GLY A 721 28.78 0.42 8.15
C GLY A 721 29.80 -0.61 7.69
N VAL A 722 30.23 -1.46 8.61
CA VAL A 722 31.18 -2.56 8.34
C VAL A 722 30.42 -3.88 8.33
N PHE A 723 30.37 -4.55 7.18
CA PHE A 723 29.71 -5.82 6.95
C PHE A 723 30.71 -6.94 6.70
N ALA A 724 30.28 -8.20 6.75
CA ALA A 724 31.13 -9.34 6.47
C ALA A 724 31.74 -9.31 5.05
N GLU A 725 30.99 -8.80 4.09
CA GLU A 725 31.35 -8.76 2.66
C GLU A 725 31.98 -7.44 2.21
N GLY A 726 32.09 -6.43 3.09
CA GLY A 726 32.62 -5.12 2.73
C GLY A 726 32.14 -3.99 3.59
N ARG A 727 32.10 -2.81 3.00
CA ARG A 727 31.63 -1.59 3.65
C ARG A 727 30.56 -0.93 2.78
N GLU A 728 29.53 -0.45 3.44
CA GLU A 728 28.51 0.40 2.82
C GLU A 728 28.55 1.79 3.45
N SER A 729 28.33 2.83 2.69
CA SER A 729 28.38 4.20 3.20
C SER A 729 27.32 5.09 2.57
N ASP A 730 26.84 6.05 3.37
CA ASP A 730 25.95 7.13 2.91
C ASP A 730 26.55 8.49 3.25
N THR A 731 26.24 9.49 2.42
CA THR A 731 26.73 10.86 2.58
C THR A 731 25.59 11.84 2.33
N VAL A 732 25.45 12.83 3.23
CA VAL A 732 24.50 13.93 3.09
C VAL A 732 25.22 15.26 3.31
N GLN A 733 24.66 16.34 2.74
CA GLN A 733 25.11 17.71 2.97
C GLN A 733 23.99 18.51 3.60
N TRP A 734 24.30 19.09 4.77
CA TRP A 734 23.43 20.04 5.46
C TRP A 734 24.08 21.43 5.44
N HIS A 735 23.27 22.46 5.47
CA HIS A 735 23.71 23.82 5.46
C HIS A 735 23.16 24.54 6.69
N LEU A 736 24.01 25.16 7.49
CA LEU A 736 23.65 26.06 8.56
C LEU A 736 23.88 27.50 8.10
N LYS A 737 22.82 28.33 8.10
CA LYS A 737 22.93 29.73 7.71
C LYS A 737 23.99 30.47 8.55
N ALA A 738 24.77 31.31 7.90
CA ALA A 738 25.84 32.05 8.57
C ALA A 738 25.32 32.88 9.75
N GLY A 739 25.98 32.73 10.91
CA GLY A 739 25.62 33.40 12.16
C GLY A 739 24.75 32.60 13.10
N LEU A 740 24.18 31.46 12.66
CA LEU A 740 23.35 30.61 13.50
C LEU A 740 24.17 29.75 14.47
N THR A 741 25.48 29.60 14.33
CA THR A 741 26.32 28.89 15.33
C THR A 741 26.23 29.46 16.75
N ASN A 742 25.75 30.68 16.91
CA ASN A 742 25.56 31.33 18.21
C ASN A 742 24.16 31.95 18.34
N ALA A 743 23.19 31.40 17.66
CA ALA A 743 21.79 31.87 17.69
C ALA A 743 20.79 30.72 17.65
N TYR A 744 19.67 30.93 18.32
CA TYR A 744 18.49 30.06 18.27
C TYR A 744 17.27 30.93 18.00
N HIS A 745 16.47 30.53 17.02
CA HIS A 745 15.19 31.16 16.72
C HIS A 745 14.13 30.05 16.73
N ILE A 746 13.37 29.95 17.81
CA ILE A 746 12.46 28.84 18.07
C ILE A 746 11.02 29.32 17.89
N ASP A 747 10.28 28.64 17.01
CA ASP A 747 8.84 28.78 16.88
C ASP A 747 8.18 27.81 17.87
N ALA A 748 7.81 28.33 19.04
CA ALA A 748 7.34 27.50 20.14
C ALA A 748 5.97 26.86 19.83
N GLY A 749 5.88 25.54 20.02
CA GLY A 749 4.70 24.76 19.70
C GLY A 749 4.52 24.46 18.20
N ALA A 750 5.46 24.81 17.34
CA ALA A 750 5.41 24.52 15.90
C ALA A 750 6.00 23.15 15.57
N LEU A 751 5.26 22.33 14.81
CA LEU A 751 5.75 21.07 14.29
C LEU A 751 6.62 21.24 13.04
N LEU A 752 6.31 22.17 12.15
CA LEU A 752 7.07 22.40 10.93
C LEU A 752 8.23 23.36 11.16
N ALA A 753 9.39 23.00 10.65
CA ALA A 753 10.54 23.90 10.54
C ALA A 753 10.30 24.96 9.47
N ALA A 754 10.67 26.21 9.76
CA ALA A 754 10.68 27.36 8.85
C ALA A 754 9.37 27.57 8.07
N SER A 755 8.46 28.35 8.59
CA SER A 755 7.34 28.91 7.81
C SER A 755 7.83 29.91 6.76
N SER A 756 7.04 30.15 5.72
CA SER A 756 7.37 31.10 4.64
C SER A 756 7.59 32.55 5.08
N VAL A 757 7.00 32.94 6.20
CA VAL A 757 7.12 34.31 6.80
C VAL A 757 8.20 34.36 7.84
N ALA A 758 8.40 33.27 8.59
CA ALA A 758 9.39 33.13 9.66
C ALA A 758 10.55 32.22 9.20
N ALA A 759 11.07 32.45 8.00
CA ALA A 759 12.09 31.59 7.36
C ALA A 759 13.41 31.39 8.16
N ASP A 760 13.61 32.15 9.22
CA ASP A 760 14.77 32.02 10.10
C ASP A 760 14.48 31.22 11.39
N TYR A 761 13.24 30.76 11.59
CA TYR A 761 12.84 30.00 12.78
C TYR A 761 12.81 28.51 12.50
N GLY A 762 13.33 27.72 13.43
CA GLY A 762 13.16 26.27 13.46
C GLY A 762 11.85 25.87 14.13
N SER A 763 11.47 24.59 14.00
CA SER A 763 10.36 24.00 14.77
C SER A 763 10.68 24.00 16.27
N ASP A 764 9.66 23.70 17.09
CA ASP A 764 9.86 23.68 18.54
C ASP A 764 10.77 22.53 18.97
N ASP A 765 11.90 22.88 19.57
CA ASP A 765 12.91 21.93 20.05
C ASP A 765 13.57 22.42 21.34
N PHE A 766 14.41 21.60 21.96
CA PHE A 766 15.15 21.86 23.20
C PHE A 766 14.26 22.07 24.42
N PHE A 767 13.00 21.73 24.38
CA PHE A 767 12.04 21.86 25.47
C PHE A 767 11.93 20.58 26.31
N SER A 768 11.44 20.78 27.55
CA SER A 768 10.93 19.70 28.41
C SER A 768 9.65 20.16 29.08
N GLY A 769 8.60 19.35 29.04
CA GLY A 769 7.32 19.70 29.63
C GLY A 769 6.45 20.64 28.76
N GLY A 770 5.30 21.01 29.30
CA GLY A 770 4.27 21.80 28.61
C GLY A 770 3.64 21.06 27.45
N GLU A 771 2.66 21.72 26.83
CA GLU A 771 1.95 21.19 25.66
C GLU A 771 2.06 22.17 24.47
N ALA A 772 2.33 21.68 23.29
CA ALA A 772 2.26 22.45 22.07
C ALA A 772 0.79 22.70 21.67
N ARG A 773 0.46 23.92 21.32
CA ARG A 773 -0.89 24.36 21.01
C ARG A 773 -0.90 25.25 19.76
N THR A 774 -2.07 25.38 19.15
CA THR A 774 -2.33 26.34 18.09
C THR A 774 -3.64 27.09 18.33
N VAL A 775 -3.69 28.38 17.93
CA VAL A 775 -4.94 29.15 17.94
C VAL A 775 -5.82 28.87 16.73
N ASP A 776 -5.26 28.28 15.68
CA ASP A 776 -5.99 27.87 14.49
C ASP A 776 -6.77 26.58 14.74
N GLN A 777 -7.89 26.45 14.05
CA GLN A 777 -8.67 25.23 14.12
C GLN A 777 -8.34 24.33 12.90
N PRO A 778 -8.13 23.02 13.11
CA PRO A 778 -7.90 22.10 12.00
C PRO A 778 -9.02 22.19 10.97
N GLY A 779 -8.68 22.23 9.70
CA GLY A 779 -9.66 22.26 8.62
C GLY A 779 -10.38 20.94 8.41
N GLY A 780 -9.71 19.83 8.70
CA GLY A 780 -10.15 18.47 8.39
C GLY A 780 -9.95 18.10 6.94
N TRP A 781 -10.38 16.90 6.59
CA TRP A 781 -10.17 16.25 5.29
C TRP A 781 -10.45 17.18 4.11
N GLY A 782 -9.41 17.48 3.33
CA GLY A 782 -9.52 18.31 2.12
C GLY A 782 -9.93 19.76 2.33
N LYS A 783 -9.94 20.26 3.57
CA LYS A 783 -10.32 21.63 3.90
C LYS A 783 -9.14 22.35 4.55
N PRO A 784 -8.89 23.61 4.17
CA PRO A 784 -7.86 24.40 4.83
C PRO A 784 -8.22 24.67 6.30
N PRO A 785 -7.20 24.88 7.16
CA PRO A 785 -7.44 25.29 8.56
C PRO A 785 -8.22 26.60 8.64
N VAL A 786 -9.04 26.75 9.68
CA VAL A 786 -9.72 28.01 9.98
C VAL A 786 -8.77 28.87 10.78
N LEU A 787 -8.26 29.92 10.14
CA LEU A 787 -7.28 30.80 10.73
C LEU A 787 -7.90 31.71 11.80
N ALA A 788 -7.28 31.75 12.98
CA ALA A 788 -7.67 32.67 14.01
C ALA A 788 -7.26 34.11 13.66
N ASP A 789 -8.05 35.08 14.09
CA ASP A 789 -7.70 36.50 13.98
C ASP A 789 -6.66 36.86 15.05
N ILE A 790 -5.49 37.39 14.63
CA ILE A 790 -4.40 37.84 15.49
C ILE A 790 -4.14 39.32 15.19
N ALA A 791 -4.27 40.15 16.24
CA ALA A 791 -4.21 41.59 16.09
C ALA A 791 -2.81 42.11 15.79
N ASN A 792 -2.67 42.98 14.78
CA ASN A 792 -1.44 43.75 14.46
C ASN A 792 -0.17 42.92 14.29
N SER A 793 -0.28 41.76 13.63
CA SER A 793 0.87 40.88 13.41
C SER A 793 1.36 40.95 11.97
N GLU A 794 2.66 41.23 11.80
CA GLU A 794 3.39 41.01 10.54
C GLU A 794 3.79 39.53 10.37
N ASP A 795 3.87 38.77 11.50
CA ASP A 795 4.30 37.37 11.59
C ASP A 795 3.16 36.49 12.15
N ARG A 796 2.03 36.44 11.47
CA ARG A 796 0.87 35.67 11.94
C ARG A 796 1.20 34.19 12.11
N GLU A 797 1.97 33.59 11.22
CA GLU A 797 2.30 32.17 11.26
C GLU A 797 3.09 31.85 12.52
N LEU A 798 4.10 32.63 12.85
CA LEU A 798 4.88 32.49 14.08
C LEU A 798 4.06 32.63 15.37
N LEU A 799 2.91 33.32 15.30
CA LEU A 799 2.04 33.55 16.46
C LEU A 799 0.87 32.58 16.51
N ALA A 800 0.68 31.75 15.47
CA ALA A 800 -0.38 30.76 15.43
C ALA A 800 -0.14 29.62 16.41
N THR A 801 1.11 29.31 16.70
CA THR A 801 1.55 28.24 17.60
C THR A 801 2.10 28.80 18.91
N TYR A 802 2.09 27.99 19.95
CA TYR A 802 2.64 28.33 21.24
C TYR A 802 2.82 27.09 22.13
N ARG A 803 3.75 27.15 23.08
CA ARG A 803 3.86 26.15 24.15
C ARG A 803 3.19 26.69 25.43
N GLU A 804 2.42 25.83 26.08
CA GLU A 804 1.61 26.18 27.27
C GLU A 804 1.83 25.19 28.41
N GLY A 805 1.81 25.69 29.63
CA GLY A 805 1.89 24.86 30.86
C GLY A 805 3.11 25.20 31.71
N GLU A 806 3.71 24.16 32.29
CA GLU A 806 5.00 24.22 32.95
C GLU A 806 6.04 23.56 32.07
N PHE A 807 7.07 24.31 31.69
CA PHE A 807 8.08 23.82 30.75
C PHE A 807 9.40 24.56 30.90
N GLU A 808 10.47 23.94 30.37
CA GLU A 808 11.78 24.57 30.30
C GLU A 808 12.38 24.35 28.90
N TYR A 809 13.29 25.27 28.53
CA TYR A 809 14.18 25.14 27.38
C TYR A 809 15.61 25.08 27.84
N ARG A 810 16.42 24.15 27.30
CA ARG A 810 17.86 23.99 27.55
C ARG A 810 18.61 24.09 26.24
N LEU A 811 19.26 25.21 26.02
CA LEU A 811 19.95 25.55 24.80
C LEU A 811 21.47 25.39 24.95
N PRO A 812 22.13 24.47 24.24
CA PRO A 812 23.59 24.38 24.20
C PRO A 812 24.18 25.64 23.56
N VAL A 813 24.91 26.43 24.31
CA VAL A 813 25.51 27.71 23.87
C VAL A 813 26.91 27.91 24.48
N SER A 814 27.80 28.60 23.76
CA SER A 814 29.08 28.95 24.30
C SER A 814 28.95 29.97 25.46
N ASN A 815 29.92 29.97 26.41
CA ASN A 815 29.91 30.97 27.51
C ASN A 815 29.94 32.38 26.93
N GLY A 816 29.20 33.31 27.53
CA GLY A 816 29.11 34.69 27.10
C GLY A 816 27.83 35.40 27.47
N GLU A 817 27.64 36.62 26.99
CA GLU A 817 26.37 37.35 27.13
C GLU A 817 25.47 37.09 25.94
N TYR A 818 24.18 36.84 26.20
CA TYR A 818 23.15 36.60 25.23
C TYR A 818 22.02 37.61 25.34
N GLN A 819 21.49 38.04 24.23
CA GLN A 819 20.21 38.73 24.16
C GLN A 819 19.11 37.66 24.01
N VAL A 820 18.16 37.62 24.90
CA VAL A 820 16.99 36.74 24.86
C VAL A 820 15.77 37.59 24.57
N VAL A 821 15.02 37.27 23.52
CA VAL A 821 13.75 37.94 23.22
C VAL A 821 12.64 36.89 23.30
N LEU A 822 11.67 37.14 24.14
CA LEU A 822 10.47 36.34 24.28
C LEU A 822 9.31 37.01 23.54
N THR A 823 8.72 36.34 22.59
CA THR A 823 7.49 36.77 21.94
C THR A 823 6.33 36.05 22.62
N LEU A 824 5.45 36.82 23.21
CA LEU A 824 4.38 36.37 24.07
C LEU A 824 3.04 36.85 23.54
N MET A 825 2.04 35.99 23.52
CA MET A 825 0.68 36.27 23.12
C MET A 825 -0.28 35.52 24.04
N GLU A 826 -1.33 36.19 24.54
CA GLU A 826 -2.41 35.48 25.25
C GLU A 826 -3.32 34.81 24.23
N PRO A 827 -3.29 33.47 24.07
CA PRO A 827 -4.08 32.76 23.06
C PRO A 827 -5.56 32.64 23.44
N ASP A 828 -5.88 32.57 24.73
CA ASP A 828 -7.25 32.37 25.23
C ASP A 828 -8.00 33.68 25.31
N THR A 829 -9.05 33.82 24.54
CA THR A 829 -9.91 35.01 24.53
C THR A 829 -10.83 35.09 25.75
N THR A 830 -10.94 34.07 26.56
CA THR A 830 -11.82 33.97 27.73
C THR A 830 -11.10 34.06 29.05
N LEU A 831 -9.81 33.71 29.09
CA LEU A 831 -8.98 33.73 30.28
C LEU A 831 -8.56 35.16 30.63
N GLN A 832 -8.80 35.61 31.88
CA GLN A 832 -8.50 36.96 32.31
C GLN A 832 -7.34 37.08 33.31
N ASP A 833 -6.93 36.01 33.93
CA ASP A 833 -6.02 36.02 35.09
C ASP A 833 -4.78 35.14 34.94
N ARG A 834 -4.25 34.96 33.71
CA ARG A 834 -2.98 34.25 33.51
C ARG A 834 -1.86 35.08 34.10
N GLN A 835 -1.09 34.50 35.03
CA GLN A 835 0.14 35.06 35.60
C GLN A 835 1.21 33.97 35.67
N PHE A 836 2.41 34.28 35.23
CA PHE A 836 3.50 33.32 35.20
C PHE A 836 4.86 33.97 35.39
N ASP A 837 5.82 33.18 35.80
CA ASP A 837 7.21 33.54 35.97
C ASP A 837 8.07 33.00 34.85
N VAL A 838 9.12 33.72 34.48
CA VAL A 838 10.16 33.20 33.59
C VAL A 838 11.51 33.43 34.25
N MET A 839 12.28 32.35 34.38
CA MET A 839 13.64 32.41 34.92
C MET A 839 14.64 32.06 33.81
N ALA A 840 15.84 32.65 33.85
CA ALA A 840 16.98 32.26 33.03
C ALA A 840 18.21 32.05 33.95
N ASN A 841 18.82 30.86 33.87
CA ASN A 841 20.00 30.47 34.67
C ASN A 841 19.86 30.89 36.14
N GLY A 842 18.72 30.61 36.76
CA GLY A 842 18.40 30.90 38.17
C GLY A 842 18.04 32.36 38.47
N SER A 843 17.93 33.26 37.48
CA SER A 843 17.55 34.68 37.66
C SER A 843 16.17 34.96 37.05
N HIS A 844 15.32 35.68 37.74
CA HIS A 844 14.02 36.08 37.21
C HIS A 844 14.15 37.07 36.04
N LEU A 845 13.59 36.72 34.88
CA LEU A 845 13.37 37.63 33.75
C LEU A 845 12.00 38.30 33.85
N LEU A 846 10.96 37.52 34.18
CA LEU A 846 9.60 37.96 34.40
C LEU A 846 9.13 37.37 35.73
N LYS A 847 8.33 38.14 36.48
CA LYS A 847 7.73 37.69 37.74
C LYS A 847 6.28 38.14 37.82
N ASP A 848 5.38 37.24 38.21
CA ASP A 848 3.93 37.50 38.32
C ASP A 848 3.39 38.19 37.04
N PHE A 849 3.88 37.77 35.86
CA PHE A 849 3.69 38.50 34.60
C PHE A 849 2.38 38.15 33.94
N SER A 850 1.57 39.18 33.58
CA SER A 850 0.35 39.03 32.81
C SER A 850 0.51 39.61 31.39
N ILE A 851 0.36 38.77 30.38
CA ILE A 851 0.40 39.20 28.97
C ILE A 851 -0.76 40.18 28.70
N LEU A 852 -1.96 39.85 29.20
CA LEU A 852 -3.16 40.63 28.92
C LEU A 852 -3.08 42.05 29.50
N GLN A 853 -2.48 42.20 30.72
CA GLN A 853 -2.26 43.55 31.29
C GLN A 853 -1.30 44.40 30.47
N GLN A 854 -0.34 43.78 29.77
CA GLN A 854 0.63 44.47 28.93
C GLN A 854 0.15 44.74 27.52
N ALA A 855 -0.52 43.76 26.90
CA ALA A 855 -1.03 43.84 25.53
C ALA A 855 -2.34 44.64 25.43
N GLY A 856 -3.16 44.60 26.50
CA GLY A 856 -4.48 45.29 26.59
C GLY A 856 -5.62 44.45 26.01
N GLU A 857 -5.34 43.45 25.22
CA GLU A 857 -6.32 42.56 24.59
C GLU A 857 -5.70 41.20 24.26
N PRO A 858 -6.48 40.09 24.24
CA PRO A 858 -5.98 38.80 23.86
C PRO A 858 -5.60 38.77 22.35
N ARG A 859 -4.84 37.76 21.97
CA ARG A 859 -4.35 37.58 20.59
C ARG A 859 -3.60 38.77 20.01
N LYS A 860 -2.88 39.47 20.87
CA LYS A 860 -1.97 40.54 20.51
C LYS A 860 -0.60 40.29 21.10
N ALA A 861 0.40 40.20 20.19
CA ALA A 861 1.76 39.88 20.57
C ALA A 861 2.46 41.05 21.28
N ILE A 862 3.30 40.70 22.23
CA ILE A 862 4.29 41.60 22.86
C ILE A 862 5.67 40.95 22.85
N LYS A 863 6.72 41.75 22.75
CA LYS A 863 8.12 41.27 22.82
C LYS A 863 8.77 41.78 24.12
N LYS A 864 9.49 40.90 24.78
CA LYS A 864 10.29 41.22 25.98
C LYS A 864 11.74 40.85 25.72
N THR A 865 12.67 41.78 25.91
CA THR A 865 14.10 41.60 25.66
C THR A 865 14.89 41.64 26.94
N PHE A 866 15.77 40.66 27.09
CA PHE A 866 16.62 40.50 28.27
C PHE A 866 18.08 40.30 27.89
N ARG A 867 19.00 40.49 28.84
CA ARG A 867 20.39 40.06 28.75
C ARG A 867 20.64 38.99 29.79
N VAL A 868 21.22 37.86 29.32
CA VAL A 868 21.51 36.70 30.16
C VAL A 868 22.99 36.35 30.00
N THR A 869 23.68 36.11 31.10
CA THR A 869 25.06 35.65 31.10
C THR A 869 25.09 34.14 31.28
N VAL A 870 25.76 33.44 30.38
CA VAL A 870 25.99 31.99 30.42
C VAL A 870 27.44 31.71 30.81
N THR A 871 27.63 30.79 31.78
CA THR A 871 28.96 30.45 32.34
C THR A 871 29.30 28.97 32.30
N ASP A 872 28.36 28.11 31.97
CA ASP A 872 28.44 26.63 32.05
C ASP A 872 28.09 25.91 30.74
N GLY A 873 27.99 26.68 29.64
CA GLY A 873 27.74 26.11 28.32
C GLY A 873 26.28 25.88 27.97
N GLU A 874 25.32 26.22 28.85
CA GLU A 874 23.91 26.03 28.63
C GLU A 874 23.09 27.28 29.04
N LEU A 875 22.13 27.67 28.25
CA LEU A 875 21.13 28.66 28.58
C LEU A 875 19.83 27.95 28.94
N GLU A 876 19.46 27.98 30.21
CA GLU A 876 18.22 27.42 30.75
C GLU A 876 17.15 28.49 30.82
N LEU A 877 15.97 28.25 30.28
CA LEU A 877 14.77 29.08 30.44
C LEU A 877 13.68 28.25 31.08
N ILE A 878 13.21 28.65 32.28
CA ILE A 878 12.13 27.93 33.00
C ILE A 878 10.88 28.82 33.00
N PHE A 879 9.78 28.25 32.58
CA PHE A 879 8.45 28.85 32.55
C PHE A 879 7.55 28.15 33.58
N SER A 880 7.04 28.86 34.54
CA SER A 880 6.19 28.32 35.59
C SER A 880 5.02 29.27 35.91
N ALA A 881 3.88 28.72 36.29
CA ALA A 881 2.68 29.53 36.58
C ALA A 881 1.89 28.96 37.75
N ASP A 882 1.38 29.85 38.60
CA ASP A 882 0.42 29.49 39.66
C ASP A 882 -1.00 29.27 39.09
N GLN A 883 -1.37 29.93 37.98
CA GLN A 883 -2.68 29.85 37.35
C GLN A 883 -2.59 30.00 35.83
N GLY A 884 -3.30 29.13 35.12
CA GLY A 884 -3.50 29.21 33.67
C GLY A 884 -2.35 28.72 32.80
N GLY A 885 -1.26 28.21 33.38
CA GLY A 885 -0.03 27.80 32.65
C GLY A 885 0.78 28.99 32.11
N ALA A 886 2.08 28.85 31.97
CA ALA A 886 2.91 29.81 31.23
C ALA A 886 2.71 29.66 29.73
N VAL A 887 2.99 30.71 28.95
CA VAL A 887 2.84 30.69 27.49
C VAL A 887 4.00 31.42 26.83
N VAL A 888 4.51 30.83 25.73
CA VAL A 888 5.46 31.49 24.83
C VAL A 888 5.14 31.10 23.38
N SER A 889 5.19 32.07 22.45
CA SER A 889 5.00 31.82 21.01
C SER A 889 6.32 31.71 20.26
N ALA A 890 7.34 32.53 20.61
CA ALA A 890 8.66 32.38 20.02
C ALA A 890 9.76 32.82 20.98
N ILE A 891 10.94 32.24 20.81
CA ILE A 891 12.15 32.50 21.58
C ILE A 891 13.30 32.80 20.62
N ASP A 892 13.87 34.00 20.75
CA ASP A 892 15.11 34.36 20.07
C ASP A 892 16.25 34.43 21.10
N VAL A 893 17.33 33.74 20.85
CA VAL A 893 18.57 33.78 21.64
C VAL A 893 19.72 34.09 20.68
N VAL A 894 20.37 35.21 20.88
CA VAL A 894 21.49 35.63 20.03
C VAL A 894 22.64 36.11 20.91
N LYS A 895 23.86 35.67 20.61
CA LYS A 895 25.06 36.11 21.33
C LYS A 895 25.24 37.62 21.23
N ALA A 896 25.35 38.32 22.35
CA ALA A 896 25.50 39.77 22.34
C ALA A 896 26.88 40.15 21.76
N GLU A 897 26.94 41.11 20.85
CA GLU A 897 28.22 41.66 20.39
C GLU A 897 28.99 42.25 21.56
N ALA A 898 30.30 41.92 21.67
CA ALA A 898 31.16 42.54 22.66
C ALA A 898 31.15 44.08 22.43
N ARG A 899 30.75 44.85 23.43
CA ARG A 899 30.84 46.30 23.38
C ARG A 899 32.29 46.67 23.06
N ALA A 900 32.54 47.24 21.89
CA ALA A 900 33.79 47.91 21.65
C ALA A 900 33.95 48.99 22.72
N ASN A 901 34.87 48.77 23.64
CA ASN A 901 35.26 49.76 24.68
C ASN A 901 35.99 50.94 24.04
#